data_8bd356b9b7545d0f219739f32b3af6cf
#
_entry.id   8bd356b9b7545d0f219739f32b3af6cf
#
_cell.length_a   1.000
_cell.length_b   1.000
_cell.length_c   1.000
_cell.angle_alpha   90.00
_cell.angle_beta   90.00
_cell.angle_gamma   90.00
#
_symmetry.space_group_name_H-M   'P 1'
#
loop_
_entity.id
_entity.type
_entity.pdbx_description
1 polymer ?
#
loop_
_entity_poly.entity_id
_entity_poly.type
_entity_poly.pdbx_seq_one_letter_code
_entity_poly.pdbx_strand_id
1 'polypeptide(L)'
;MKRKIYWKDILRSFTSSKGRFLSILILMMLGSLALVGLKVAPPNMRRTATDYLKEQRTMDLAIMADYGLDKADQKELEAIKGADVEFGYLTDVTVDEEALRVFSDTKDISNFQVTSGRLPKNEQEIALASFWSKKYKIGQEIDLTEKAGSRSVLKNKTYKIVGFVNSAELWSDRNLGNATSGSGALSAYAVVSPKAFDSDVYTIARLRYHDIEKLAPFSESYQERLEQHQTALDKSLEDNGAARFKRLEADAKRTVQKGQDKIAQAEGELTQGKKQLEQAQSQLDQQKNQLAAAQAASILAPAQLSQSQQQIQEAESQLNQKKVELAQAEKDLSASKDKLADAKANLSRLKEPAYHSYDRKSLPGGNGYHMYKNSMNSIASIGNIFPVVLYLVAAMVTFTTMTRFVDEERTNAGVFKALGYHSQDIIRKFALYGLVAGSLGTLIGILLGHYFLSGVISSIITRGMVLSTPHAYFYVSYSLLALGLSLLSSVLPAYLVARRELREEAAHLLLPKPPVKGSQIFLESLPFIWRRLSFTQKVTARNIFRYKQRMFMTIFGVAGSVALLFAGLGLQSSIGGIPKRQFKEILRYDLIVAVNPGENQAEQDKLKKLLADDSIADYQEIHSETLTEKYKGKKETESVTLMVTDKENFEPFISMESPDNQQKLTLKDGVVVSDKLARIAGVSPGSRIELGGKPVKLAAVNENHFGHFAFMKATDYQKIYGKKPEKNAYLVRLKDSSSKNIVDKANEFMSLKSVKSVSQNASMVKQFNVLADSLNNTMLVLVLISILLAVVILYNLTNINVAERIRELSTIKVLGFHNKEVTLYIYRETIILSVIGMAVGLLGGFFLHRFLIEKVAPSIISLNPQVSPSVYLFPLTAVTLILTLLGFFVNYRLRRVDMLEALKSVD
;
A
#
# COMPACT_ATOMS: atom_id res chain seq x y z
N MET A 1 -27.45 -34.39 50.94
CA MET A 1 -27.53 -35.45 49.92
C MET A 1 -27.99 -34.92 48.55
N LYS A 2 -29.06 -34.11 48.45
CA LYS A 2 -29.60 -33.56 47.17
C LYS A 2 -28.56 -32.78 46.32
N ARG A 3 -27.66 -31.99 46.91
CA ARG A 3 -26.63 -31.22 46.18
C ARG A 3 -25.56 -32.10 45.53
N LYS A 4 -25.14 -33.24 46.14
CA LYS A 4 -24.06 -34.09 45.57
C LYS A 4 -24.54 -34.80 44.28
N ILE A 5 -25.79 -35.26 44.24
CA ILE A 5 -26.36 -35.96 43.08
C ILE A 5 -26.52 -34.98 41.91
N TYR A 6 -26.97 -33.75 42.17
CA TYR A 6 -27.12 -32.70 41.18
C TYR A 6 -25.78 -32.33 40.52
N TRP A 7 -24.70 -32.12 41.30
CA TRP A 7 -23.38 -31.83 40.74
C TRP A 7 -22.78 -33.01 39.96
N LYS A 8 -23.05 -34.25 40.42
CA LYS A 8 -22.64 -35.46 39.71
C LYS A 8 -23.32 -35.58 38.34
N ASP A 9 -24.57 -35.22 38.25
CA ASP A 9 -25.32 -35.19 37.00
C ASP A 9 -24.80 -34.12 36.04
N ILE A 10 -24.51 -32.92 36.55
CA ILE A 10 -23.89 -31.87 35.75
C ILE A 10 -22.53 -32.35 35.18
N LEU A 11 -21.66 -32.92 35.99
CA LEU A 11 -20.38 -33.45 35.53
C LEU A 11 -20.54 -34.57 34.50
N ARG A 12 -21.51 -35.48 34.72
CA ARG A 12 -21.82 -36.55 33.78
C ARG A 12 -22.31 -36.01 32.44
N SER A 13 -23.03 -34.89 32.40
CA SER A 13 -23.52 -34.32 31.15
C SER A 13 -22.39 -33.79 30.25
N PHE A 14 -21.27 -33.39 30.81
CA PHE A 14 -20.08 -33.02 30.02
C PHE A 14 -19.43 -34.26 29.37
N THR A 15 -19.40 -35.41 30.09
CA THR A 15 -18.74 -36.61 29.56
C THR A 15 -19.63 -37.41 28.60
N SER A 16 -20.95 -37.36 28.76
CA SER A 16 -21.91 -38.03 27.86
C SER A 16 -22.12 -37.34 26.54
N SER A 17 -21.89 -36.01 26.47
CA SER A 17 -22.12 -35.20 25.25
C SER A 17 -20.86 -34.52 24.70
N LYS A 18 -19.73 -35.24 24.71
CA LYS A 18 -18.40 -34.72 24.31
C LYS A 18 -18.38 -34.02 22.94
N GLY A 19 -19.06 -34.57 21.92
CA GLY A 19 -19.10 -34.01 20.58
C GLY A 19 -19.76 -32.63 20.51
N ARG A 20 -20.83 -32.41 21.26
CA ARG A 20 -21.52 -31.10 21.35
C ARG A 20 -20.70 -30.09 22.13
N PHE A 21 -20.15 -30.53 23.26
CA PHE A 21 -19.24 -29.69 24.06
C PHE A 21 -18.08 -29.16 23.20
N LEU A 22 -17.41 -30.05 22.49
CA LEU A 22 -16.30 -29.73 21.63
C LEU A 22 -16.71 -28.81 20.47
N SER A 23 -17.90 -29.01 19.87
CA SER A 23 -18.42 -28.13 18.82
C SER A 23 -18.61 -26.69 19.29
N ILE A 24 -19.27 -26.49 20.47
CA ILE A 24 -19.46 -25.15 21.04
C ILE A 24 -18.10 -24.53 21.42
N LEU A 25 -17.22 -25.31 22.04
CA LEU A 25 -15.89 -24.87 22.41
C LEU A 25 -15.11 -24.37 21.19
N ILE A 26 -15.04 -25.15 20.09
CA ILE A 26 -14.30 -24.78 18.88
C ILE A 26 -14.94 -23.58 18.19
N LEU A 27 -16.28 -23.50 18.14
CA LEU A 27 -16.97 -22.33 17.56
C LEU A 27 -16.63 -21.03 18.31
N MET A 28 -16.68 -21.07 19.66
CA MET A 28 -16.32 -19.91 20.48
C MET A 28 -14.80 -19.60 20.40
N MET A 29 -13.97 -20.63 20.31
CA MET A 29 -12.54 -20.49 20.08
C MET A 29 -12.23 -19.78 18.74
N LEU A 30 -12.84 -20.22 17.63
CA LEU A 30 -12.63 -19.61 16.31
C LEU A 30 -13.15 -18.17 16.25
N GLY A 31 -14.34 -17.92 16.83
CA GLY A 31 -14.89 -16.56 16.93
C GLY A 31 -13.98 -15.63 17.72
N SER A 32 -13.49 -16.07 18.87
CA SER A 32 -12.59 -15.29 19.74
C SER A 32 -11.19 -15.14 19.15
N LEU A 33 -10.66 -16.18 18.49
CA LEU A 33 -9.42 -16.15 17.75
C LEU A 33 -9.44 -15.06 16.68
N ALA A 34 -10.49 -15.06 15.84
CA ALA A 34 -10.63 -14.09 14.76
C ALA A 34 -10.83 -12.67 15.30
N LEU A 35 -11.71 -12.49 16.30
CA LEU A 35 -11.97 -11.18 16.90
C LEU A 35 -10.68 -10.59 17.51
N VAL A 36 -10.06 -11.35 18.41
CA VAL A 36 -8.90 -10.87 19.16
C VAL A 36 -7.72 -10.69 18.23
N GLY A 37 -7.43 -11.64 17.33
CA GLY A 37 -6.32 -11.56 16.41
C GLY A 37 -6.39 -10.34 15.48
N LEU A 38 -7.56 -10.08 14.89
CA LEU A 38 -7.78 -8.93 14.00
C LEU A 38 -7.83 -7.60 14.74
N LYS A 39 -8.38 -7.57 15.96
CA LYS A 39 -8.49 -6.34 16.77
C LYS A 39 -7.18 -5.96 17.47
N VAL A 40 -6.31 -6.92 17.76
CA VAL A 40 -5.04 -6.72 18.46
C VAL A 40 -3.90 -6.40 17.50
N ALA A 41 -3.93 -6.90 16.26
CA ALA A 41 -2.87 -6.64 15.29
C ALA A 41 -2.66 -5.13 15.00
N PRO A 42 -3.67 -4.29 14.71
CA PRO A 42 -3.48 -2.86 14.48
C PRO A 42 -2.88 -2.09 15.66
N PRO A 43 -3.33 -2.24 16.92
CA PRO A 43 -2.70 -1.56 18.06
C PRO A 43 -1.27 -2.06 18.36
N ASN A 44 -0.95 -3.35 18.13
CA ASN A 44 0.44 -3.83 18.22
C ASN A 44 1.32 -3.14 17.18
N MET A 45 0.88 -3.10 15.93
CA MET A 45 1.57 -2.41 14.85
C MET A 45 1.74 -0.91 15.15
N ARG A 46 0.68 -0.26 15.62
CA ARG A 46 0.71 1.17 16.00
C ARG A 46 1.74 1.44 17.08
N ARG A 47 1.80 0.60 18.10
CA ARG A 47 2.76 0.75 19.20
C ARG A 47 4.19 0.57 18.70
N THR A 48 4.49 -0.48 17.95
CA THR A 48 5.81 -0.71 17.38
C THR A 48 6.28 0.45 16.49
N ALA A 49 5.39 0.96 15.62
CA ALA A 49 5.70 2.13 14.80
C ALA A 49 5.90 3.40 15.64
N THR A 50 5.10 3.59 16.68
CA THR A 50 5.25 4.74 17.61
C THR A 50 6.57 4.68 18.36
N ASP A 51 6.94 3.50 18.86
CA ASP A 51 8.20 3.30 19.58
C ASP A 51 9.39 3.57 18.64
N TYR A 52 9.37 3.04 17.41
CA TYR A 52 10.39 3.32 16.40
C TYR A 52 10.51 4.82 16.05
N LEU A 53 9.38 5.50 15.82
CA LEU A 53 9.37 6.95 15.56
C LEU A 53 9.97 7.77 16.70
N LYS A 54 9.71 7.36 17.96
CA LYS A 54 10.26 8.00 19.16
C LYS A 54 11.75 7.72 19.36
N GLU A 55 12.16 6.45 19.23
CA GLU A 55 13.55 6.02 19.39
C GLU A 55 14.47 6.71 18.37
N GLN A 56 14.02 6.78 17.11
CA GLN A 56 14.78 7.43 16.05
C GLN A 56 14.54 8.96 15.98
N ARG A 57 13.76 9.54 16.91
CA ARG A 57 13.40 10.97 16.92
C ARG A 57 12.95 11.46 15.53
N THR A 58 12.13 10.66 14.85
CA THR A 58 11.71 10.93 13.45
C THR A 58 11.03 12.30 13.35
N MET A 59 11.38 13.07 12.34
CA MET A 59 10.82 14.38 12.05
C MET A 59 9.28 14.38 12.01
N ASP A 60 8.66 15.49 12.30
CA ASP A 60 7.22 15.70 12.08
C ASP A 60 6.95 16.33 10.71
N LEU A 61 7.72 17.37 10.34
CA LEU A 61 7.73 18.01 9.04
C LEU A 61 9.14 18.12 8.48
N ALA A 62 9.26 18.14 7.16
CA ALA A 62 10.49 18.49 6.46
C ALA A 62 10.21 19.60 5.44
N ILE A 63 11.22 20.44 5.18
CA ILE A 63 11.17 21.48 4.17
C ILE A 63 12.26 21.22 3.14
N MET A 64 11.92 21.35 1.87
CA MET A 64 12.81 21.31 0.74
C MET A 64 12.48 22.46 -0.21
N ALA A 65 13.49 23.04 -0.87
CA ALA A 65 13.32 24.07 -1.87
C ALA A 65 14.10 23.75 -3.14
N ASP A 66 13.64 24.21 -4.31
CA ASP A 66 14.21 23.90 -5.62
C ASP A 66 15.71 24.26 -5.74
N TYR A 67 16.17 25.34 -5.07
CA TYR A 67 17.58 25.76 -5.06
C TYR A 67 18.24 25.60 -3.68
N GLY A 68 17.68 24.69 -2.84
CA GLY A 68 18.13 24.48 -1.47
C GLY A 68 17.81 25.65 -0.53
N LEU A 69 18.13 25.46 0.74
CA LEU A 69 17.86 26.39 1.83
C LEU A 69 19.12 27.21 2.13
N ASP A 70 19.06 28.54 1.97
CA ASP A 70 20.18 29.42 2.22
C ASP A 70 20.24 29.86 3.70
N LYS A 71 21.24 30.72 4.02
CA LYS A 71 21.44 31.24 5.38
C LYS A 71 20.26 32.08 5.89
N ALA A 72 19.44 32.68 5.01
CA ALA A 72 18.28 33.44 5.41
C ALA A 72 17.15 32.49 5.82
N ASP A 73 16.95 31.43 5.01
CA ASP A 73 15.99 30.37 5.30
C ASP A 73 16.36 29.64 6.61
N GLN A 74 17.65 29.37 6.86
CA GLN A 74 18.13 28.77 8.10
C GLN A 74 17.73 29.60 9.31
N LYS A 75 18.02 30.90 9.30
CA LYS A 75 17.69 31.80 10.42
C LYS A 75 16.19 31.88 10.69
N GLU A 76 15.39 31.86 9.64
CA GLU A 76 13.92 31.90 9.76
C GLU A 76 13.40 30.62 10.38
N LEU A 77 13.87 29.46 9.90
CA LEU A 77 13.46 28.17 10.41
C LEU A 77 13.92 27.92 11.85
N GLU A 78 15.14 28.32 12.21
CA GLU A 78 15.66 28.29 13.59
C GLU A 78 14.86 29.20 14.54
N ALA A 79 14.22 30.23 14.02
CA ALA A 79 13.40 31.15 14.83
C ALA A 79 12.02 30.60 15.17
N ILE A 80 11.61 29.45 14.63
CA ILE A 80 10.32 28.81 14.92
C ILE A 80 10.30 28.33 16.37
N LYS A 81 9.44 28.97 17.17
CA LYS A 81 9.31 28.64 18.58
C LYS A 81 8.59 27.29 18.79
N GLY A 82 9.12 26.45 19.67
CA GLY A 82 8.51 25.18 20.04
C GLY A 82 8.79 24.03 19.07
N ALA A 83 9.77 24.19 18.19
CA ALA A 83 10.29 23.14 17.32
C ALA A 83 11.81 23.03 17.41
N ASP A 84 12.32 21.80 17.37
CA ASP A 84 13.72 21.51 17.06
C ASP A 84 13.86 21.47 15.53
N VAL A 85 14.95 22.06 14.99
CA VAL A 85 15.25 22.09 13.57
C VAL A 85 16.64 21.53 13.30
N GLU A 86 16.74 20.60 12.36
CA GLU A 86 18.01 20.03 11.89
C GLU A 86 18.12 20.12 10.38
N PHE A 87 19.22 20.75 9.91
CA PHE A 87 19.54 20.88 8.50
C PHE A 87 20.41 19.73 8.05
N GLY A 88 20.18 19.28 6.80
CA GLY A 88 20.94 18.18 6.22
C GLY A 88 21.04 18.28 4.72
N TYR A 89 21.75 17.31 4.16
CA TYR A 89 21.94 17.17 2.72
C TYR A 89 21.33 15.86 2.26
N LEU A 90 20.80 15.85 1.05
CA LEU A 90 20.45 14.65 0.30
C LEU A 90 20.71 14.86 -1.19
N THR A 91 21.13 13.82 -1.87
CA THR A 91 21.30 13.78 -3.33
C THR A 91 21.02 12.38 -3.85
N ASP A 92 20.51 12.28 -5.07
CA ASP A 92 20.31 11.01 -5.75
C ASP A 92 21.48 10.75 -6.70
N VAL A 93 22.12 9.60 -6.58
CA VAL A 93 23.25 9.13 -7.38
C VAL A 93 22.95 7.75 -7.95
N THR A 94 23.84 7.19 -8.76
CA THR A 94 23.78 5.81 -9.21
C THR A 94 24.95 5.00 -8.71
N VAL A 95 24.68 3.73 -8.40
CA VAL A 95 25.65 2.66 -8.14
C VAL A 95 25.24 1.48 -9.00
N ASP A 96 26.12 0.99 -9.89
CA ASP A 96 25.79 -0.10 -10.81
C ASP A 96 24.46 0.13 -11.57
N GLU A 97 24.24 1.37 -12.06
CA GLU A 97 23.01 1.84 -12.74
C GLU A 97 21.75 1.94 -11.83
N GLU A 98 21.80 1.47 -10.60
CA GLU A 98 20.70 1.59 -9.64
C GLU A 98 20.73 2.94 -8.93
N ALA A 99 19.56 3.57 -8.78
CA ALA A 99 19.44 4.85 -8.08
C ALA A 99 19.58 4.68 -6.56
N LEU A 100 20.48 5.46 -5.97
CA LEU A 100 20.78 5.48 -4.55
C LEU A 100 20.57 6.91 -4.00
N ARG A 101 19.76 7.08 -2.97
CA ARG A 101 19.63 8.35 -2.26
C ARG A 101 20.64 8.42 -1.12
N VAL A 102 21.59 9.37 -1.24
CA VAL A 102 22.62 9.59 -0.23
C VAL A 102 22.19 10.73 0.68
N PHE A 103 22.08 10.45 1.97
CA PHE A 103 21.81 11.42 3.03
C PHE A 103 23.07 11.77 3.77
N SER A 104 23.13 13.00 4.29
CA SER A 104 24.06 13.32 5.37
C SER A 104 23.61 12.64 6.66
N ASP A 105 24.54 12.19 7.48
CA ASP A 105 24.23 11.71 8.84
C ASP A 105 23.55 12.81 9.67
N THR A 106 22.61 12.39 10.52
CA THR A 106 21.85 13.26 11.43
C THR A 106 22.33 13.09 12.85
N LYS A 107 22.15 14.14 13.68
CA LYS A 107 22.56 14.12 15.08
C LYS A 107 21.38 13.89 16.02
N ASP A 108 20.28 14.63 15.77
CA ASP A 108 19.19 14.77 16.73
C ASP A 108 17.82 14.38 16.15
N ILE A 109 17.59 14.58 14.84
CA ILE A 109 16.28 14.35 14.22
C ILE A 109 16.41 13.33 13.08
N SER A 110 15.52 12.34 13.06
CA SER A 110 15.49 11.25 12.06
C SER A 110 16.76 10.42 12.03
N ASN A 111 17.18 9.92 13.18
CA ASN A 111 18.41 9.14 13.35
C ASN A 111 18.36 7.82 12.56
N PHE A 112 19.54 7.42 12.08
CA PHE A 112 19.70 6.12 11.40
C PHE A 112 19.97 5.00 12.41
N GLN A 113 19.22 3.92 12.35
CA GLN A 113 19.43 2.75 13.17
C GLN A 113 20.50 1.85 12.56
N VAL A 114 21.65 1.69 13.20
CA VAL A 114 22.70 0.77 12.74
C VAL A 114 22.28 -0.68 12.96
N THR A 115 22.25 -1.45 11.88
CA THR A 115 21.95 -2.90 11.93
C THR A 115 23.21 -3.75 11.98
N SER A 116 24.31 -3.26 11.34
CA SER A 116 25.60 -3.94 11.34
C SER A 116 26.72 -2.93 11.01
N GLY A 117 27.88 -3.09 11.61
CA GLY A 117 28.99 -2.13 11.45
C GLY A 117 28.82 -0.86 12.26
N ARG A 118 29.00 0.30 11.62
CA ARG A 118 28.89 1.63 12.25
C ARG A 118 28.47 2.70 11.25
N LEU A 119 28.13 3.89 11.73
CA LEU A 119 27.93 5.10 10.92
C LEU A 119 29.27 5.64 10.40
N PRO A 120 29.26 6.36 9.24
CA PRO A 120 30.44 7.00 8.65
C PRO A 120 31.03 8.07 9.56
N LYS A 121 32.37 8.08 9.73
CA LYS A 121 33.10 9.11 10.50
C LYS A 121 33.87 10.05 9.60
N ASN A 122 34.28 9.56 8.45
CA ASN A 122 35.14 10.28 7.48
C ASN A 122 34.36 10.60 6.19
N GLU A 123 34.92 11.50 5.39
CA GLU A 123 34.33 11.94 4.10
C GLU A 123 34.31 10.83 3.01
N GLN A 124 35.07 9.74 3.17
CA GLN A 124 35.18 8.62 2.24
C GLN A 124 34.45 7.36 2.72
N GLU A 125 33.69 7.45 3.80
CA GLU A 125 32.96 6.32 4.35
C GLU A 125 31.46 6.46 4.05
N ILE A 126 30.80 5.29 3.86
CA ILE A 126 29.38 5.20 3.58
C ILE A 126 28.76 4.04 4.36
N ALA A 127 27.52 4.23 4.83
CA ALA A 127 26.68 3.16 5.34
C ALA A 127 25.47 2.98 4.42
N LEU A 128 25.21 1.75 3.99
CA LEU A 128 24.14 1.41 3.05
C LEU A 128 22.87 0.95 3.77
N ALA A 129 21.75 0.97 3.08
CA ALA A 129 20.51 0.40 3.56
C ALA A 129 20.68 -1.07 3.94
N SER A 130 20.09 -1.51 5.07
CA SER A 130 20.27 -2.84 5.65
C SER A 130 19.92 -3.98 4.69
N PHE A 131 18.93 -3.81 3.82
CA PHE A 131 18.51 -4.81 2.85
C PHE A 131 19.52 -5.02 1.69
N TRP A 132 20.50 -4.12 1.51
CA TRP A 132 21.63 -4.29 0.59
C TRP A 132 22.81 -5.09 1.19
N SER A 133 22.72 -5.52 2.46
CA SER A 133 23.73 -6.36 3.10
C SER A 133 23.98 -7.73 2.43
N LYS A 134 23.02 -8.17 1.60
CA LYS A 134 23.15 -9.38 0.76
C LYS A 134 23.94 -9.12 -0.53
N LYS A 135 23.93 -7.88 -1.04
CA LYS A 135 24.59 -7.49 -2.30
C LYS A 135 26.02 -6.99 -2.05
N TYR A 136 26.24 -6.27 -0.95
CA TYR A 136 27.52 -5.66 -0.60
C TYR A 136 28.01 -6.11 0.78
N LYS A 137 29.33 -5.94 1.04
CA LYS A 137 29.95 -6.31 2.32
C LYS A 137 30.67 -5.12 2.95
N ILE A 138 30.75 -5.08 4.29
CA ILE A 138 31.54 -4.10 5.02
C ILE A 138 33.02 -4.24 4.60
N GLY A 139 33.65 -3.09 4.32
CA GLY A 139 35.05 -2.99 3.83
C GLY A 139 35.16 -2.92 2.31
N GLN A 140 34.12 -3.23 1.54
CA GLN A 140 34.07 -3.09 0.09
C GLN A 140 34.00 -1.60 -0.29
N GLU A 141 34.61 -1.23 -1.42
CA GLU A 141 34.48 0.09 -2.03
C GLU A 141 33.41 0.08 -3.11
N ILE A 142 32.71 1.22 -3.23
CA ILE A 142 31.68 1.46 -4.25
C ILE A 142 31.89 2.83 -4.90
N ASP A 143 31.60 2.92 -6.18
CA ASP A 143 31.65 4.18 -6.94
C ASP A 143 30.25 4.78 -7.07
N LEU A 144 30.15 6.07 -6.71
CA LEU A 144 28.94 6.86 -6.86
C LEU A 144 29.05 7.74 -8.10
N THR A 145 28.04 7.70 -8.96
CA THR A 145 27.96 8.54 -10.15
C THR A 145 26.79 9.50 -10.03
N GLU A 146 27.06 10.80 -10.06
CA GLU A 146 26.04 11.85 -10.09
C GLU A 146 25.47 12.01 -11.51
N LYS A 147 24.26 12.54 -11.62
CA LYS A 147 23.61 12.77 -12.90
C LYS A 147 24.44 13.74 -13.78
N ALA A 148 24.57 13.39 -15.05
CA ALA A 148 25.31 14.20 -16.00
C ALA A 148 24.73 15.63 -16.11
N GLY A 149 25.59 16.64 -15.92
CA GLY A 149 25.20 18.05 -16.01
C GLY A 149 24.56 18.65 -14.75
N SER A 150 24.36 17.86 -13.67
CA SER A 150 24.15 18.44 -12.35
C SER A 150 25.46 18.97 -11.75
N ARG A 151 25.35 19.99 -10.88
CA ARG A 151 26.52 20.40 -10.08
C ARG A 151 26.87 19.23 -9.15
N SER A 152 28.14 18.83 -9.16
CA SER A 152 28.64 17.85 -8.20
C SER A 152 28.47 18.38 -6.78
N VAL A 153 27.75 17.62 -5.95
CA VAL A 153 27.54 17.97 -4.54
C VAL A 153 28.29 17.03 -3.59
N LEU A 154 28.85 15.92 -4.12
CA LEU A 154 29.71 15.02 -3.37
C LEU A 154 31.18 15.29 -3.70
N LYS A 155 32.04 15.37 -2.65
CA LYS A 155 33.50 15.60 -2.81
C LYS A 155 34.22 14.39 -3.41
N ASN A 156 33.77 13.18 -3.08
CA ASN A 156 34.40 11.93 -3.49
C ASN A 156 33.48 11.14 -4.42
N LYS A 157 34.07 10.32 -5.29
CA LYS A 157 33.31 9.37 -6.12
C LYS A 157 33.31 7.97 -5.52
N THR A 158 34.42 7.57 -4.92
CA THR A 158 34.58 6.24 -4.31
C THR A 158 34.42 6.30 -2.80
N TYR A 159 33.64 5.39 -2.24
CA TYR A 159 33.33 5.30 -0.82
C TYR A 159 33.53 3.88 -0.29
N LYS A 160 34.09 3.77 0.92
CA LYS A 160 34.25 2.51 1.64
C LYS A 160 33.02 2.23 2.51
N ILE A 161 32.41 1.06 2.35
CA ILE A 161 31.26 0.63 3.16
C ILE A 161 31.72 0.30 4.58
N VAL A 162 31.14 0.97 5.58
CA VAL A 162 31.48 0.80 6.99
C VAL A 162 30.33 0.24 7.84
N GLY A 163 29.14 0.17 7.28
CA GLY A 163 27.98 -0.37 7.99
C GLY A 163 26.73 -0.44 7.14
N PHE A 164 25.70 -1.00 7.76
CA PHE A 164 24.35 -1.08 7.22
C PHE A 164 23.36 -0.48 8.21
N VAL A 165 22.38 0.28 7.69
CA VAL A 165 21.46 1.09 8.49
C VAL A 165 20.01 0.96 8.03
N ASN A 166 19.08 1.22 8.96
CA ASN A 166 17.68 1.49 8.69
C ASN A 166 17.40 2.98 8.80
N SER A 167 16.60 3.53 7.89
CA SER A 167 16.19 4.94 7.90
C SER A 167 14.96 5.15 8.79
N ALA A 168 14.95 6.26 9.54
CA ALA A 168 13.77 6.72 10.26
C ALA A 168 12.63 7.18 9.32
N GLU A 169 12.96 7.57 8.09
CA GLU A 169 12.06 8.20 7.11
C GLU A 169 11.60 7.23 6.01
N LEU A 170 12.49 6.35 5.53
CA LEU A 170 12.22 5.41 4.45
C LEU A 170 12.01 4.00 5.02
N TRP A 171 10.75 3.60 5.15
CA TRP A 171 10.37 2.35 5.84
C TRP A 171 10.28 1.10 4.97
N SER A 172 10.24 1.24 3.63
CA SER A 172 10.10 0.09 2.72
C SER A 172 11.45 -0.31 2.12
N ASP A 173 11.67 -1.60 1.88
CA ASP A 173 12.78 -2.15 1.11
C ASP A 173 12.40 -2.44 -0.35
N ARG A 174 11.11 -2.32 -0.72
CA ARG A 174 10.57 -2.71 -2.03
C ARG A 174 10.10 -1.54 -2.87
N ASN A 175 9.65 -0.47 -2.24
CA ASN A 175 9.15 0.73 -2.91
C ASN A 175 9.57 1.97 -2.13
N LEU A 176 10.67 2.56 -2.56
CA LEU A 176 11.27 3.76 -1.98
C LEU A 176 10.83 5.03 -2.72
N GLY A 177 9.98 4.93 -3.73
CA GLY A 177 9.51 6.05 -4.54
C GLY A 177 10.41 6.39 -5.71
N ASN A 178 10.34 7.66 -6.16
CA ASN A 178 11.07 8.13 -7.33
C ASN A 178 12.42 8.71 -6.93
N ALA A 179 13.35 8.66 -7.88
CA ALA A 179 14.68 9.26 -7.82
C ALA A 179 14.91 10.22 -8.97
N THR A 180 15.89 11.12 -8.83
CA THR A 180 16.34 12.03 -9.89
C THR A 180 17.55 11.51 -10.65
N SER A 181 17.92 10.23 -10.44
CA SER A 181 19.05 9.53 -11.08
C SER A 181 18.66 8.11 -11.49
N GLY A 182 19.53 7.41 -12.19
CA GLY A 182 19.32 6.05 -12.65
C GLY A 182 18.07 5.94 -13.53
N SER A 183 17.25 4.94 -13.29
CA SER A 183 16.01 4.72 -14.05
C SER A 183 14.81 5.55 -13.53
N GLY A 184 15.04 6.51 -12.63
CA GLY A 184 13.99 7.31 -12.01
C GLY A 184 13.25 6.61 -10.85
N ALA A 185 13.53 5.35 -10.57
CA ALA A 185 13.01 4.60 -9.43
C ALA A 185 14.10 4.39 -8.38
N LEU A 186 13.85 4.80 -7.13
CA LEU A 186 14.82 4.68 -6.04
C LEU A 186 14.98 3.20 -5.64
N SER A 187 16.22 2.70 -5.66
CA SER A 187 16.56 1.31 -5.32
C SER A 187 17.00 1.14 -3.87
N ALA A 188 17.70 2.15 -3.32
CA ALA A 188 18.16 2.11 -1.93
C ALA A 188 18.48 3.52 -1.42
N TYR A 189 18.89 3.57 -0.15
CA TYR A 189 19.45 4.78 0.46
C TYR A 189 20.79 4.48 1.14
N ALA A 190 21.55 5.53 1.37
CA ALA A 190 22.83 5.48 2.06
C ALA A 190 23.03 6.72 2.93
N VAL A 191 23.98 6.63 3.84
CA VAL A 191 24.38 7.72 4.74
C VAL A 191 25.86 7.96 4.61
N VAL A 192 26.25 9.21 4.52
CA VAL A 192 27.66 9.68 4.55
C VAL A 192 27.82 10.76 5.59
N SER A 193 29.06 11.06 5.97
CA SER A 193 29.34 12.21 6.85
C SER A 193 28.86 13.52 6.18
N PRO A 194 28.29 14.51 6.89
CA PRO A 194 27.95 15.81 6.33
C PRO A 194 29.13 16.51 5.64
N LYS A 195 30.37 16.21 6.07
CA LYS A 195 31.59 16.72 5.46
C LYS A 195 31.86 16.20 4.03
N ALA A 196 31.21 15.10 3.63
CA ALA A 196 31.32 14.55 2.28
C ALA A 196 30.60 15.41 1.22
N PHE A 197 29.73 16.32 1.66
CA PHE A 197 29.03 17.25 0.76
C PHE A 197 29.82 18.53 0.54
N ASP A 198 29.80 19.02 -0.71
CA ASP A 198 30.37 20.31 -1.17
C ASP A 198 29.23 21.23 -1.62
N SER A 199 28.50 21.78 -0.65
CA SER A 199 27.37 22.67 -0.93
C SER A 199 27.23 23.76 0.13
N ASP A 200 26.99 25.00 -0.36
CA ASP A 200 26.77 26.18 0.49
C ASP A 200 25.30 26.28 0.98
N VAL A 201 24.43 25.43 0.51
CA VAL A 201 22.99 25.38 0.85
C VAL A 201 22.58 23.98 1.31
N TYR A 202 21.73 23.91 2.30
CA TYR A 202 21.13 22.63 2.72
C TYR A 202 20.02 22.20 1.76
N THR A 203 19.83 20.89 1.59
CA THR A 203 18.79 20.38 0.69
C THR A 203 17.52 19.99 1.41
N ILE A 204 17.60 19.82 2.74
CA ILE A 204 16.46 19.47 3.60
C ILE A 204 16.62 20.11 4.97
N ALA A 205 15.52 20.61 5.54
CA ALA A 205 15.39 20.95 6.96
C ALA A 205 14.33 20.06 7.59
N ARG A 206 14.65 19.43 8.71
CA ARG A 206 13.76 18.55 9.46
C ARG A 206 13.29 19.27 10.71
N LEU A 207 11.97 19.24 10.98
CA LEU A 207 11.36 19.88 12.15
C LEU A 207 10.69 18.84 13.03
N ARG A 208 10.82 19.03 14.34
CA ARG A 208 10.15 18.25 15.37
C ARG A 208 9.52 19.17 16.39
N TYR A 209 8.19 19.10 16.56
CA TYR A 209 7.44 20.00 17.42
C TYR A 209 7.24 19.42 18.81
N HIS A 210 7.49 20.24 19.86
CA HIS A 210 7.44 19.81 21.26
C HIS A 210 6.03 19.56 21.77
N ASP A 211 5.03 20.30 21.28
CA ASP A 211 3.65 20.20 21.71
C ASP A 211 2.95 18.91 21.25
N ILE A 212 3.41 18.31 20.14
CA ILE A 212 2.88 17.05 19.62
C ILE A 212 3.70 15.81 20.00
N GLU A 213 4.85 15.97 20.64
CA GLU A 213 5.75 14.86 21.01
C GLU A 213 5.08 13.80 21.89
N LYS A 214 4.17 14.23 22.78
CA LYS A 214 3.42 13.33 23.69
C LYS A 214 2.19 12.71 23.04
N LEU A 215 1.76 13.21 21.89
CA LEU A 215 0.61 12.69 21.16
C LEU A 215 1.00 11.40 20.43
N ALA A 216 0.03 10.49 20.28
CA ALA A 216 0.27 9.29 19.50
C ALA A 216 0.30 9.64 17.99
N PRO A 217 1.38 9.29 17.23
CA PRO A 217 1.57 9.74 15.84
C PRO A 217 0.46 9.38 14.87
N PHE A 218 -0.35 8.32 15.19
CA PHE A 218 -1.48 7.88 14.39
C PHE A 218 -2.84 8.32 14.94
N SER A 219 -2.86 9.22 15.96
CA SER A 219 -4.10 9.75 16.52
C SER A 219 -4.62 10.94 15.70
N GLU A 220 -5.90 11.19 15.81
CA GLU A 220 -6.56 12.33 15.17
C GLU A 220 -6.00 13.67 15.69
N SER A 221 -5.83 13.78 17.03
CA SER A 221 -5.27 14.98 17.67
C SER A 221 -3.85 15.31 17.19
N TYR A 222 -3.01 14.27 16.92
CA TYR A 222 -1.69 14.47 16.34
C TYR A 222 -1.82 15.02 14.90
N GLN A 223 -2.68 14.42 14.07
CA GLN A 223 -2.84 14.84 12.67
C GLN A 223 -3.39 16.26 12.56
N GLU A 224 -4.41 16.62 13.35
CA GLU A 224 -4.99 17.97 13.37
C GLU A 224 -3.95 19.02 13.79
N ARG A 225 -3.15 18.72 14.79
CA ARG A 225 -2.12 19.65 15.26
C ARG A 225 -0.97 19.77 14.26
N LEU A 226 -0.54 18.65 13.67
CA LEU A 226 0.47 18.64 12.60
C LEU A 226 0.04 19.48 11.40
N GLU A 227 -1.22 19.38 10.99
CA GLU A 227 -1.78 20.17 9.88
C GLU A 227 -1.79 21.68 10.20
N GLN A 228 -2.07 22.05 11.46
CA GLN A 228 -1.97 23.44 11.91
C GLN A 228 -0.53 23.95 11.79
N HIS A 229 0.44 23.16 12.25
CA HIS A 229 1.86 23.49 12.10
C HIS A 229 2.30 23.59 10.65
N GLN A 230 1.88 22.65 9.79
CA GLN A 230 2.19 22.67 8.36
C GLN A 230 1.60 23.92 7.68
N THR A 231 0.35 24.25 7.94
CA THR A 231 -0.29 25.47 7.40
C THR A 231 0.41 26.75 7.87
N ALA A 232 0.81 26.82 9.13
CA ALA A 232 1.55 27.97 9.66
C ALA A 232 2.93 28.09 9.02
N LEU A 233 3.61 26.96 8.80
CA LEU A 233 4.91 26.89 8.17
C LEU A 233 4.84 27.29 6.70
N ASP A 234 3.89 26.76 5.92
CA ASP A 234 3.69 27.12 4.52
C ASP A 234 3.41 28.62 4.35
N LYS A 235 2.63 29.19 5.27
CA LYS A 235 2.36 30.61 5.28
C LYS A 235 3.60 31.45 5.61
N SER A 236 4.48 31.00 6.50
CA SER A 236 5.73 31.72 6.80
C SER A 236 6.70 31.71 5.64
N LEU A 237 6.66 30.67 4.80
CA LEU A 237 7.53 30.48 3.65
C LEU A 237 6.94 31.04 2.34
N GLU A 238 5.73 31.62 2.36
CA GLU A 238 5.02 32.09 1.16
C GLU A 238 5.85 33.11 0.34
N ASP A 239 6.52 34.03 1.01
CA ASP A 239 7.32 35.10 0.39
C ASP A 239 8.78 34.68 0.11
N ASN A 240 9.24 33.53 0.63
CA ASN A 240 10.65 33.11 0.52
C ASN A 240 11.08 32.85 -0.91
N GLY A 241 10.17 32.31 -1.75
CA GLY A 241 10.41 32.09 -3.16
C GLY A 241 10.80 33.37 -3.90
N ALA A 242 10.00 34.43 -3.77
CA ALA A 242 10.25 35.72 -4.40
C ALA A 242 11.51 36.40 -3.83
N ALA A 243 11.72 36.35 -2.50
CA ALA A 243 12.91 36.90 -1.87
C ALA A 243 14.19 36.17 -2.33
N ARG A 244 14.15 34.83 -2.41
CA ARG A 244 15.26 34.00 -2.88
C ARG A 244 15.56 34.25 -4.35
N PHE A 245 14.54 34.35 -5.18
CA PHE A 245 14.70 34.68 -6.60
C PHE A 245 15.44 35.98 -6.82
N LYS A 246 15.06 37.08 -6.13
CA LYS A 246 15.73 38.39 -6.21
C LYS A 246 17.21 38.29 -5.85
N ARG A 247 17.57 37.52 -4.81
CA ARG A 247 18.97 37.31 -4.42
C ARG A 247 19.75 36.57 -5.52
N LEU A 248 19.21 35.45 -5.99
CA LEU A 248 19.83 34.62 -7.04
C LEU A 248 20.00 35.38 -8.37
N GLU A 249 18.96 36.15 -8.75
CA GLU A 249 19.01 37.01 -9.95
C GLU A 249 20.09 38.07 -9.83
N ALA A 250 20.20 38.76 -8.69
CA ALA A 250 21.22 39.78 -8.44
C ALA A 250 22.64 39.18 -8.51
N ASP A 251 22.85 38.01 -7.91
CA ASP A 251 24.15 37.32 -7.93
C ASP A 251 24.52 36.82 -9.33
N ALA A 252 23.55 36.29 -10.08
CA ALA A 252 23.74 35.89 -11.46
C ALA A 252 24.03 37.09 -12.37
N LYS A 253 23.33 38.22 -12.23
CA LYS A 253 23.62 39.47 -12.95
C LYS A 253 25.01 39.98 -12.64
N ARG A 254 25.48 39.96 -11.38
CA ARG A 254 26.85 40.33 -11.00
C ARG A 254 27.88 39.41 -11.65
N THR A 255 27.61 38.12 -11.72
CA THR A 255 28.52 37.13 -12.33
C THR A 255 28.66 37.38 -13.83
N VAL A 256 27.52 37.63 -14.51
CA VAL A 256 27.49 37.99 -15.93
C VAL A 256 28.28 39.29 -16.18
N GLN A 257 28.07 40.34 -15.36
CA GLN A 257 28.77 41.63 -15.49
C GLN A 257 30.28 41.46 -15.31
N LYS A 258 30.72 40.75 -14.26
CA LYS A 258 32.14 40.45 -14.04
C LYS A 258 32.76 39.65 -15.19
N GLY A 259 32.00 38.72 -15.77
CA GLY A 259 32.43 38.00 -16.97
C GLY A 259 32.58 38.90 -18.19
N GLN A 260 31.65 39.83 -18.42
CA GLN A 260 31.71 40.80 -19.50
C GLN A 260 32.92 41.72 -19.36
N ASP A 261 33.14 42.23 -18.13
CA ASP A 261 34.26 43.13 -17.87
C ASP A 261 35.61 42.43 -18.10
N LYS A 262 35.77 41.17 -17.64
CA LYS A 262 36.99 40.38 -17.88
C LYS A 262 37.24 40.09 -19.36
N ILE A 263 36.19 39.80 -20.13
CA ILE A 263 36.28 39.54 -21.57
C ILE A 263 36.67 40.83 -22.28
N ALA A 264 36.06 41.97 -21.96
CA ALA A 264 36.41 43.27 -22.57
C ALA A 264 37.87 43.64 -22.31
N GLN A 265 38.37 43.41 -21.09
CA GLN A 265 39.79 43.62 -20.77
C GLN A 265 40.70 42.68 -21.59
N ALA A 266 40.41 41.37 -21.62
CA ALA A 266 41.21 40.41 -22.36
C ALA A 266 41.19 40.65 -23.90
N GLU A 267 40.06 41.12 -24.46
CA GLU A 267 39.99 41.55 -25.86
C GLU A 267 40.83 42.77 -26.14
N GLY A 268 40.90 43.76 -25.22
CA GLY A 268 41.76 44.89 -25.28
C GLY A 268 43.26 44.52 -25.28
N GLU A 269 43.65 43.66 -24.30
CA GLU A 269 44.99 43.14 -24.18
C GLU A 269 45.44 42.34 -25.43
N LEU A 270 44.57 41.49 -25.95
CA LEU A 270 44.80 40.69 -27.14
C LEU A 270 44.93 41.56 -28.38
N THR A 271 44.11 42.62 -28.53
CA THR A 271 44.18 43.57 -29.64
C THR A 271 45.48 44.37 -29.62
N GLN A 272 45.90 44.84 -28.43
CA GLN A 272 47.13 45.51 -28.22
C GLN A 272 48.34 44.61 -28.52
N GLY A 273 48.31 43.35 -28.01
CA GLY A 273 49.35 42.36 -28.29
C GLY A 273 49.51 42.03 -29.77
N LYS A 274 48.39 41.87 -30.50
CA LYS A 274 48.40 41.66 -31.96
C LYS A 274 49.07 42.85 -32.72
N LYS A 275 48.69 44.06 -32.34
CA LYS A 275 49.28 45.27 -32.94
C LYS A 275 50.80 45.35 -32.67
N GLN A 276 51.25 45.05 -31.45
CA GLN A 276 52.67 44.96 -31.12
C GLN A 276 53.40 43.88 -31.90
N LEU A 277 52.74 42.67 -32.03
CA LEU A 277 53.31 41.58 -32.82
C LEU A 277 53.49 41.97 -34.30
N GLU A 278 52.51 42.65 -34.90
CA GLU A 278 52.51 43.11 -36.28
C GLU A 278 53.66 44.17 -36.50
N GLN A 279 53.78 45.10 -35.58
CA GLN A 279 54.90 46.09 -35.62
C GLN A 279 56.24 45.37 -35.48
N ALA A 280 56.41 44.42 -34.54
CA ALA A 280 57.67 43.69 -34.38
C ALA A 280 57.96 42.79 -35.58
N GLN A 281 56.96 42.17 -36.22
CA GLN A 281 57.12 41.41 -37.46
C GLN A 281 57.63 42.32 -38.59
N SER A 282 56.97 43.50 -38.75
CA SER A 282 57.40 44.49 -39.78
C SER A 282 58.82 44.99 -39.56
N GLN A 283 59.25 45.31 -38.38
CA GLN A 283 60.61 45.69 -38.03
C GLN A 283 61.63 44.58 -38.33
N LEU A 284 61.28 43.32 -37.97
CA LEU A 284 62.10 42.15 -38.24
C LEU A 284 62.26 41.91 -39.77
N ASP A 285 61.20 42.07 -40.57
CA ASP A 285 61.24 41.96 -42.02
C ASP A 285 62.06 43.04 -42.64
N GLN A 286 61.99 44.29 -42.12
CA GLN A 286 62.90 45.38 -42.56
C GLN A 286 64.37 45.09 -42.26
N GLN A 287 64.66 44.57 -41.02
CA GLN A 287 66.02 44.19 -40.67
C GLN A 287 66.58 43.07 -41.53
N LYS A 288 65.76 42.07 -41.85
CA LYS A 288 66.15 41.01 -42.78
C LYS A 288 66.45 41.52 -44.17
N ASN A 289 65.59 42.42 -44.73
CA ASN A 289 65.80 43.02 -46.03
C ASN A 289 67.09 43.90 -46.07
N GLN A 290 67.32 44.63 -45.02
CA GLN A 290 68.60 45.44 -44.90
C GLN A 290 69.78 44.50 -44.82
N LEU A 291 69.71 43.41 -44.04
CA LEU A 291 70.82 42.46 -43.96
C LEU A 291 71.07 41.75 -45.31
N ALA A 292 70.04 41.35 -46.01
CA ALA A 292 70.14 40.75 -47.34
C ALA A 292 70.74 41.71 -48.39
N ALA A 293 70.39 42.98 -48.35
CA ALA A 293 70.94 44.01 -49.23
C ALA A 293 72.39 44.23 -48.89
N ALA A 294 72.79 44.31 -47.61
CA ALA A 294 74.17 44.48 -47.17
C ALA A 294 75.06 43.28 -47.51
N GLN A 295 74.52 42.06 -47.44
CA GLN A 295 75.19 40.84 -47.91
C GLN A 295 75.45 40.84 -49.40
N ALA A 296 74.49 41.22 -50.20
CA ALA A 296 74.55 41.30 -51.67
C ALA A 296 75.58 42.35 -52.13
N ALA A 297 75.71 43.44 -51.42
CA ALA A 297 76.67 44.51 -51.67
C ALA A 297 78.08 44.27 -51.10
N SER A 298 78.31 43.16 -50.38
CA SER A 298 79.58 42.82 -49.72
C SER A 298 80.16 43.94 -48.79
N ILE A 299 79.27 44.69 -48.09
CA ILE A 299 79.64 45.89 -47.30
C ILE A 299 80.01 45.54 -45.85
N LEU A 300 79.60 44.36 -45.33
CA LEU A 300 79.79 43.98 -43.95
C LEU A 300 80.93 43.00 -43.74
N ALA A 301 81.74 43.24 -42.70
CA ALA A 301 82.75 42.27 -42.23
C ALA A 301 82.13 40.98 -41.66
N PRO A 302 82.78 39.81 -41.78
CA PRO A 302 82.23 38.55 -41.32
C PRO A 302 81.79 38.53 -39.88
N ALA A 303 82.42 39.21 -38.96
CA ALA A 303 82.03 39.32 -37.57
C ALA A 303 80.74 40.12 -37.37
N GLN A 304 80.58 41.23 -38.12
CA GLN A 304 79.30 42.01 -38.08
C GLN A 304 78.12 41.29 -38.70
N LEU A 305 78.38 40.46 -39.72
CA LEU A 305 77.34 39.63 -40.36
C LEU A 305 76.80 38.56 -39.38
N SER A 306 77.74 37.86 -38.70
CA SER A 306 77.33 36.84 -37.69
C SER A 306 76.60 37.49 -36.53
N GLN A 307 76.98 38.64 -36.08
CA GLN A 307 76.26 39.34 -35.00
C GLN A 307 74.87 39.80 -35.42
N SER A 308 74.69 40.33 -36.61
CA SER A 308 73.33 40.70 -37.08
C SER A 308 72.42 39.49 -37.37
N GLN A 309 73.01 38.38 -37.84
CA GLN A 309 72.29 37.14 -37.99
C GLN A 309 71.76 36.59 -36.61
N GLN A 310 72.67 36.68 -35.61
CA GLN A 310 72.29 36.25 -34.25
C GLN A 310 71.18 37.13 -33.67
N GLN A 311 71.24 38.45 -33.86
CA GLN A 311 70.19 39.37 -33.41
C GLN A 311 68.82 39.10 -34.10
N ILE A 312 68.82 38.80 -35.39
CA ILE A 312 67.62 38.41 -36.12
C ILE A 312 67.06 37.10 -35.57
N GLN A 313 67.90 36.09 -35.31
CA GLN A 313 67.49 34.81 -34.78
C GLN A 313 66.87 34.92 -33.37
N GLU A 314 67.50 35.78 -32.51
CA GLU A 314 66.91 36.09 -31.20
C GLU A 314 65.57 36.83 -31.34
N ALA A 315 65.43 37.80 -32.20
CA ALA A 315 64.15 38.48 -32.47
C ALA A 315 63.11 37.58 -33.06
N GLU A 316 63.44 36.62 -33.96
CA GLU A 316 62.55 35.59 -34.45
C GLU A 316 62.05 34.66 -33.32
N SER A 317 62.98 34.27 -32.45
CA SER A 317 62.60 33.43 -31.30
C SER A 317 61.61 34.15 -30.40
N GLN A 318 61.87 35.40 -30.02
CA GLN A 318 60.99 36.24 -29.22
C GLN A 318 59.62 36.45 -29.91
N LEU A 319 59.60 36.66 -31.21
CA LEU A 319 58.39 36.83 -31.99
C LEU A 319 57.52 35.54 -31.98
N ASN A 320 58.19 34.39 -32.20
CA ASN A 320 57.53 33.10 -32.15
C ASN A 320 56.93 32.78 -30.77
N GLN A 321 57.70 33.11 -29.70
CA GLN A 321 57.16 32.96 -28.32
C GLN A 321 55.92 33.84 -28.10
N LYS A 322 56.02 35.13 -28.59
CA LYS A 322 54.85 36.05 -28.49
C LYS A 322 53.64 35.57 -29.30
N LYS A 323 53.86 34.93 -30.47
CA LYS A 323 52.78 34.29 -31.26
C LYS A 323 52.09 33.16 -30.46
N VAL A 324 52.87 32.30 -29.79
CA VAL A 324 52.33 31.21 -28.97
C VAL A 324 51.54 31.76 -27.76
N GLU A 325 52.05 32.77 -27.08
CA GLU A 325 51.36 33.44 -25.98
C GLU A 325 49.98 34.02 -26.41
N LEU A 326 49.95 34.72 -27.55
CA LEU A 326 48.73 35.28 -28.13
C LEU A 326 47.74 34.20 -28.57
N ALA A 327 48.18 33.09 -29.17
CA ALA A 327 47.34 31.96 -29.52
C ALA A 327 46.73 31.29 -28.29
N GLN A 328 47.50 31.20 -27.18
CA GLN A 328 46.95 30.70 -25.91
C GLN A 328 45.93 31.69 -25.31
N ALA A 329 46.19 32.98 -25.33
CA ALA A 329 45.26 34.03 -24.89
C ALA A 329 43.96 34.04 -25.72
N GLU A 330 43.99 33.76 -27.00
CA GLU A 330 42.81 33.60 -27.84
C GLU A 330 41.94 32.40 -27.43
N LYS A 331 42.62 31.28 -27.14
CA LYS A 331 41.93 30.07 -26.66
C LYS A 331 41.27 30.30 -25.30
N ASP A 332 41.94 30.97 -24.37
CA ASP A 332 41.44 31.31 -23.06
C ASP A 332 40.29 32.32 -23.12
N LEU A 333 40.36 33.27 -24.05
CA LEU A 333 39.26 34.20 -24.35
C LEU A 333 38.05 33.51 -24.92
N SER A 334 38.22 32.54 -25.82
CA SER A 334 37.13 31.74 -26.38
C SER A 334 36.44 30.94 -25.25
N ALA A 335 37.20 30.25 -24.41
CA ALA A 335 36.68 29.52 -23.25
C ALA A 335 35.94 30.44 -22.24
N SER A 336 36.41 31.68 -22.10
CA SER A 336 35.76 32.69 -21.26
C SER A 336 34.43 33.18 -21.85
N LYS A 337 34.35 33.32 -23.18
CA LYS A 337 33.10 33.64 -23.90
C LYS A 337 32.07 32.53 -23.76
N ASP A 338 32.49 31.28 -23.88
CA ASP A 338 31.59 30.12 -23.66
C ASP A 338 31.04 30.12 -22.23
N LYS A 339 31.90 30.33 -21.22
CA LYS A 339 31.46 30.47 -19.82
C LYS A 339 30.51 31.65 -19.61
N LEU A 340 30.69 32.77 -20.29
CA LEU A 340 29.75 33.89 -20.21
C LEU A 340 28.40 33.56 -20.89
N ALA A 341 28.43 32.85 -22.01
CA ALA A 341 27.22 32.40 -22.68
C ALA A 341 26.40 31.47 -21.77
N ASP A 342 27.08 30.53 -21.10
CA ASP A 342 26.45 29.64 -20.12
C ASP A 342 25.89 30.44 -18.92
N ALA A 343 26.62 31.41 -18.41
CA ALA A 343 26.15 32.25 -17.30
C ALA A 343 24.91 33.08 -17.69
N LYS A 344 24.86 33.62 -18.92
CA LYS A 344 23.69 34.34 -19.45
C LYS A 344 22.50 33.38 -19.64
N ALA A 345 22.75 32.19 -20.16
CA ALA A 345 21.71 31.16 -20.30
C ALA A 345 21.16 30.74 -18.94
N ASN A 346 21.98 30.54 -17.92
CA ASN A 346 21.57 30.23 -16.57
C ASN A 346 20.72 31.36 -15.95
N LEU A 347 21.11 32.61 -16.17
CA LEU A 347 20.31 33.76 -15.71
C LEU A 347 18.92 33.81 -16.37
N SER A 348 18.82 33.52 -17.67
CA SER A 348 17.53 33.49 -18.38
C SER A 348 16.64 32.32 -17.98
N ARG A 349 17.19 31.24 -17.43
CA ARG A 349 16.48 30.05 -16.94
C ARG A 349 16.07 30.13 -15.49
N LEU A 350 16.57 31.13 -14.75
CA LEU A 350 16.24 31.29 -13.34
C LEU A 350 14.74 31.49 -13.17
N LYS A 351 14.13 30.66 -12.37
CA LYS A 351 12.70 30.75 -11.97
C LYS A 351 12.60 30.97 -10.47
N GLU A 352 11.48 31.51 -10.06
CA GLU A 352 11.17 31.61 -8.63
C GLU A 352 11.11 30.20 -8.01
N PRO A 353 11.93 29.90 -6.98
CA PRO A 353 11.94 28.59 -6.34
C PRO A 353 10.67 28.34 -5.56
N ALA A 354 10.16 27.12 -5.64
CA ALA A 354 9.09 26.66 -4.76
C ALA A 354 9.67 26.07 -3.47
N TYR A 355 9.02 26.40 -2.34
CA TYR A 355 9.27 25.81 -1.04
C TYR A 355 8.16 24.81 -0.75
N HIS A 356 8.52 23.61 -0.35
CA HIS A 356 7.58 22.53 -0.08
C HIS A 356 7.76 22.00 1.33
N SER A 357 6.68 21.97 2.10
CA SER A 357 6.65 21.27 3.37
C SER A 357 6.09 19.85 3.17
N TYR A 358 6.71 18.89 3.82
CA TYR A 358 6.38 17.47 3.74
C TYR A 358 6.15 16.90 5.13
N ASP A 359 5.07 16.16 5.31
CA ASP A 359 4.90 15.26 6.46
C ASP A 359 5.54 13.89 6.17
N ARG A 360 5.49 12.97 7.13
CA ARG A 360 6.03 11.60 6.96
C ARG A 360 5.37 10.81 5.83
N LYS A 361 4.15 11.18 5.45
CA LYS A 361 3.36 10.51 4.39
C LYS A 361 3.75 11.03 3.00
N SER A 362 3.99 12.34 2.89
CA SER A 362 4.24 13.04 1.63
C SER A 362 5.73 13.22 1.29
N LEU A 363 6.63 12.96 2.25
CA LEU A 363 8.08 13.04 2.01
C LEU A 363 8.50 12.16 0.82
N PRO A 364 9.33 12.66 -0.11
CA PRO A 364 9.89 11.85 -1.18
C PRO A 364 10.61 10.60 -0.66
N GLY A 365 10.03 9.41 -0.86
CA GLY A 365 10.45 8.15 -0.26
C GLY A 365 9.63 7.68 0.94
N GLY A 366 8.70 8.50 1.45
CA GLY A 366 7.81 8.18 2.58
C GLY A 366 6.70 7.15 2.28
N ASN A 367 6.70 6.55 1.09
CA ASN A 367 5.69 5.58 0.67
C ASN A 367 5.51 4.43 1.67
N GLY A 368 6.59 3.96 2.30
CA GLY A 368 6.56 2.89 3.29
C GLY A 368 5.69 3.24 4.52
N TYR A 369 5.82 4.47 5.04
CA TYR A 369 4.98 4.95 6.14
C TYR A 369 3.49 4.98 5.77
N HIS A 370 3.18 5.52 4.60
CA HIS A 370 1.80 5.60 4.09
C HIS A 370 1.19 4.20 3.89
N MET A 371 1.95 3.26 3.32
CA MET A 371 1.52 1.88 3.12
C MET A 371 1.26 1.16 4.45
N TYR A 372 2.14 1.34 5.44
CA TYR A 372 1.96 0.77 6.78
C TYR A 372 0.69 1.28 7.45
N LYS A 373 0.46 2.61 7.42
CA LYS A 373 -0.76 3.25 7.95
C LYS A 373 -2.02 2.71 7.28
N ASN A 374 -2.02 2.60 5.96
CA ASN A 374 -3.17 2.08 5.19
C ASN A 374 -3.45 0.61 5.50
N SER A 375 -2.42 -0.24 5.56
CA SER A 375 -2.56 -1.66 5.91
C SER A 375 -3.16 -1.83 7.30
N MET A 376 -2.67 -1.07 8.28
CA MET A 376 -3.18 -1.07 9.64
C MET A 376 -4.67 -0.67 9.70
N ASN A 377 -5.09 0.36 8.97
CA ASN A 377 -6.47 0.83 8.90
C ASN A 377 -7.39 -0.20 8.21
N SER A 378 -6.92 -0.83 7.14
CA SER A 378 -7.66 -1.88 6.43
C SER A 378 -7.93 -3.10 7.33
N ILE A 379 -6.92 -3.55 8.09
CA ILE A 379 -7.09 -4.65 9.06
C ILE A 379 -8.03 -4.26 10.19
N ALA A 380 -7.96 -3.03 10.69
CA ALA A 380 -8.90 -2.54 11.70
C ALA A 380 -10.35 -2.59 11.17
N SER A 381 -10.58 -2.24 9.92
CA SER A 381 -11.89 -2.30 9.25
C SER A 381 -12.38 -3.74 9.10
N ILE A 382 -11.53 -4.65 8.65
CA ILE A 382 -11.84 -6.09 8.57
C ILE A 382 -12.18 -6.65 9.97
N GLY A 383 -11.39 -6.29 10.98
CA GLY A 383 -11.58 -6.69 12.37
C GLY A 383 -12.87 -6.16 13.02
N ASN A 384 -13.50 -5.13 12.44
CA ASN A 384 -14.81 -4.65 12.86
C ASN A 384 -15.97 -5.48 12.29
N ILE A 385 -15.82 -6.05 11.10
CA ILE A 385 -16.92 -6.65 10.34
C ILE A 385 -16.89 -8.17 10.42
N PHE A 386 -15.76 -8.78 10.12
CA PHE A 386 -15.64 -10.23 9.96
C PHE A 386 -15.99 -11.04 11.23
N PRO A 387 -15.50 -10.66 12.44
CA PRO A 387 -15.85 -11.39 13.66
C PRO A 387 -17.32 -11.32 14.03
N VAL A 388 -18.02 -10.22 13.68
CA VAL A 388 -19.46 -10.09 13.96
C VAL A 388 -20.24 -11.16 13.23
N VAL A 389 -19.92 -11.41 11.96
CA VAL A 389 -20.57 -12.46 11.16
C VAL A 389 -20.25 -13.85 11.75
N LEU A 390 -18.98 -14.09 12.15
CA LEU A 390 -18.56 -15.33 12.81
C LEU A 390 -19.36 -15.60 14.07
N TYR A 391 -19.48 -14.62 14.99
CA TYR A 391 -20.23 -14.77 16.22
C TYR A 391 -21.73 -14.95 16.00
N LEU A 392 -22.31 -14.29 14.99
CA LEU A 392 -23.71 -14.49 14.62
C LEU A 392 -23.97 -15.94 14.20
N VAL A 393 -23.12 -16.48 13.33
CA VAL A 393 -23.20 -17.89 12.91
C VAL A 393 -22.99 -18.83 14.09
N ALA A 394 -21.99 -18.57 14.93
CA ALA A 394 -21.70 -19.36 16.12
C ALA A 394 -22.90 -19.37 17.12
N ALA A 395 -23.54 -18.21 17.33
CA ALA A 395 -24.73 -18.10 18.19
C ALA A 395 -25.89 -18.94 17.67
N MET A 396 -26.16 -18.90 16.34
CA MET A 396 -27.24 -19.70 15.72
C MET A 396 -26.99 -21.22 15.86
N VAL A 397 -25.75 -21.64 15.62
CA VAL A 397 -25.36 -23.05 15.76
C VAL A 397 -25.46 -23.49 17.23
N THR A 398 -25.02 -22.64 18.17
CA THR A 398 -25.13 -22.92 19.61
C THR A 398 -26.58 -22.98 20.07
N PHE A 399 -27.43 -22.06 19.62
CA PHE A 399 -28.84 -22.05 19.92
C PHE A 399 -29.49 -23.43 19.61
N THR A 400 -29.19 -23.99 18.47
CA THR A 400 -29.76 -25.25 18.04
C THR A 400 -29.13 -26.45 18.72
N THR A 401 -27.81 -26.40 18.94
CA THR A 401 -27.12 -27.44 19.70
C THR A 401 -27.69 -27.52 21.13
N MET A 402 -28.03 -26.38 21.74
CA MET A 402 -28.65 -26.30 23.06
C MET A 402 -30.10 -26.73 23.05
N THR A 403 -30.88 -26.37 22.02
CA THR A 403 -32.25 -26.86 21.87
C THR A 403 -32.28 -28.39 21.88
N ARG A 404 -31.38 -28.97 21.10
CA ARG A 404 -31.26 -30.42 21.03
C ARG A 404 -30.84 -31.05 22.36
N PHE A 405 -29.88 -30.44 23.05
CA PHE A 405 -29.42 -30.93 24.35
C PHE A 405 -30.49 -30.88 25.40
N VAL A 406 -31.32 -29.83 25.43
CA VAL A 406 -32.45 -29.72 26.34
C VAL A 406 -33.54 -30.75 26.01
N ASP A 407 -33.85 -31.01 24.74
CA ASP A 407 -34.82 -32.01 24.30
C ASP A 407 -34.41 -33.44 24.70
N GLU A 408 -33.14 -33.81 24.55
CA GLU A 408 -32.65 -35.14 24.99
C GLU A 408 -32.63 -35.30 26.49
N GLU A 409 -32.36 -34.24 27.24
CA GLU A 409 -32.35 -34.23 28.72
C GLU A 409 -33.75 -33.96 29.31
N ARG A 410 -34.81 -33.88 28.49
CA ARG A 410 -36.16 -33.51 28.91
C ARG A 410 -36.73 -34.44 29.97
N THR A 411 -36.61 -35.77 29.80
CA THR A 411 -37.06 -36.76 30.77
C THR A 411 -36.30 -36.63 32.10
N ASN A 412 -34.99 -36.51 32.06
CA ASN A 412 -34.17 -36.26 33.24
C ASN A 412 -34.57 -34.97 33.97
N ALA A 413 -34.83 -33.90 33.20
CA ALA A 413 -35.33 -32.63 33.73
C ALA A 413 -36.70 -32.77 34.38
N GLY A 414 -37.60 -33.58 33.78
CA GLY A 414 -38.91 -33.95 34.34
C GLY A 414 -38.78 -34.70 35.68
N VAL A 415 -37.85 -35.67 35.79
CA VAL A 415 -37.54 -36.39 37.01
C VAL A 415 -37.04 -35.41 38.10
N PHE A 416 -36.11 -34.52 37.79
CA PHE A 416 -35.65 -33.51 38.75
C PHE A 416 -36.78 -32.59 39.21
N LYS A 417 -37.71 -32.20 38.32
CA LYS A 417 -38.87 -31.36 38.65
C LYS A 417 -39.86 -32.12 39.54
N ALA A 418 -40.11 -33.42 39.26
CA ALA A 418 -40.93 -34.28 40.08
C ALA A 418 -40.32 -34.51 41.50
N LEU A 419 -39.00 -34.53 41.62
CA LEU A 419 -38.27 -34.63 42.89
C LEU A 419 -38.21 -33.30 43.68
N GLY A 420 -38.88 -32.22 43.21
CA GLY A 420 -39.00 -30.97 43.88
C GLY A 420 -37.84 -29.99 43.65
N TYR A 421 -37.04 -30.13 42.58
CA TYR A 421 -36.08 -29.13 42.16
C TYR A 421 -36.81 -27.99 41.44
N HIS A 422 -36.39 -26.75 41.73
CA HIS A 422 -36.95 -25.60 41.01
C HIS A 422 -36.50 -25.56 39.53
N SER A 423 -37.37 -25.07 38.64
CA SER A 423 -37.05 -24.91 37.22
C SER A 423 -35.76 -24.12 37.01
N GLN A 424 -35.48 -23.14 37.90
CA GLN A 424 -34.24 -22.37 37.87
C GLN A 424 -32.97 -23.21 38.07
N ASP A 425 -33.02 -24.22 38.96
CA ASP A 425 -31.88 -25.10 39.19
C ASP A 425 -31.60 -25.99 37.99
N ILE A 426 -32.65 -26.45 37.32
CA ILE A 426 -32.50 -27.24 36.07
C ILE A 426 -31.98 -26.36 34.93
N ILE A 427 -32.46 -25.11 34.78
CA ILE A 427 -31.96 -24.15 33.79
C ILE A 427 -30.46 -23.84 34.02
N ARG A 428 -30.04 -23.70 35.28
CA ARG A 428 -28.62 -23.48 35.64
C ARG A 428 -27.68 -24.58 35.11
N LYS A 429 -28.14 -25.86 35.04
CA LYS A 429 -27.34 -26.95 34.43
C LYS A 429 -26.98 -26.64 32.99
N PHE A 430 -27.97 -26.24 32.16
CA PHE A 430 -27.78 -25.94 30.75
C PHE A 430 -26.97 -24.63 30.54
N ALA A 431 -27.26 -23.61 31.36
CA ALA A 431 -26.53 -22.36 31.36
C ALA A 431 -25.06 -22.58 31.72
N LEU A 432 -24.76 -23.41 32.73
CA LEU A 432 -23.41 -23.76 33.16
C LEU A 432 -22.66 -24.56 32.08
N TYR A 433 -23.37 -25.44 31.36
CA TYR A 433 -22.79 -26.16 30.23
C TYR A 433 -22.33 -25.19 29.11
N GLY A 434 -23.22 -24.26 28.73
CA GLY A 434 -22.86 -23.20 27.76
C GLY A 434 -21.75 -22.27 28.27
N LEU A 435 -21.78 -21.92 29.58
CA LEU A 435 -20.75 -21.09 30.21
C LEU A 435 -19.36 -21.76 30.14
N VAL A 436 -19.26 -23.03 30.56
CA VAL A 436 -17.96 -23.73 30.60
C VAL A 436 -17.42 -23.95 29.18
N ALA A 437 -18.24 -24.45 28.27
CA ALA A 437 -17.82 -24.66 26.88
C ALA A 437 -17.41 -23.33 26.19
N GLY A 438 -18.25 -22.29 26.37
CA GLY A 438 -18.00 -20.96 25.83
C GLY A 438 -16.75 -20.30 26.42
N SER A 439 -16.61 -20.30 27.74
CA SER A 439 -15.46 -19.68 28.41
C SER A 439 -14.14 -20.37 28.09
N LEU A 440 -14.11 -21.72 28.12
CA LEU A 440 -12.89 -22.47 27.76
C LEU A 440 -12.48 -22.23 26.29
N GLY A 441 -13.44 -22.30 25.36
CA GLY A 441 -13.16 -22.00 23.96
C GLY A 441 -12.65 -20.57 23.76
N THR A 442 -13.30 -19.61 24.43
CA THR A 442 -12.89 -18.19 24.35
C THR A 442 -11.51 -17.95 24.95
N LEU A 443 -11.17 -18.55 26.10
CA LEU A 443 -9.84 -18.41 26.69
C LEU A 443 -8.74 -18.91 25.75
N ILE A 444 -8.94 -20.08 25.14
CA ILE A 444 -8.02 -20.60 24.12
C ILE A 444 -7.96 -19.65 22.92
N GLY A 445 -9.12 -19.18 22.43
CA GLY A 445 -9.19 -18.23 21.33
C GLY A 445 -8.52 -16.88 21.62
N ILE A 446 -8.64 -16.36 22.85
CA ILE A 446 -7.97 -15.14 23.30
C ILE A 446 -6.44 -15.32 23.27
N LEU A 447 -5.93 -16.41 23.82
CA LEU A 447 -4.49 -16.69 23.83
C LEU A 447 -3.92 -16.84 22.41
N LEU A 448 -4.57 -17.64 21.59
CA LEU A 448 -4.18 -17.83 20.19
C LEU A 448 -4.35 -16.53 19.39
N GLY A 449 -5.37 -15.72 19.68
CA GLY A 449 -5.61 -14.43 19.03
C GLY A 449 -4.51 -13.41 19.32
N HIS A 450 -4.13 -13.26 20.60
CA HIS A 450 -3.08 -12.30 21.00
C HIS A 450 -1.69 -12.71 20.52
N TYR A 451 -1.31 -13.97 20.68
CA TYR A 451 0.08 -14.38 20.48
C TYR A 451 0.35 -15.04 19.14
N PHE A 452 -0.62 -15.72 18.56
CA PHE A 452 -0.43 -16.41 17.28
C PHE A 452 -1.00 -15.59 16.12
N LEU A 453 -2.32 -15.35 16.08
CA LEU A 453 -2.96 -14.75 14.90
C LEU A 453 -2.55 -13.28 14.69
N SER A 454 -2.50 -12.47 15.75
CA SER A 454 -2.03 -11.08 15.63
C SER A 454 -0.57 -11.01 15.18
N GLY A 455 0.28 -11.93 15.66
CA GLY A 455 1.67 -12.06 15.24
C GLY A 455 1.81 -12.42 13.76
N VAL A 456 1.03 -13.39 13.28
CA VAL A 456 1.00 -13.79 11.86
C VAL A 456 0.58 -12.61 10.98
N ILE A 457 -0.52 -11.92 11.31
CA ILE A 457 -1.01 -10.77 10.55
C ILE A 457 0.03 -9.64 10.54
N SER A 458 0.58 -9.30 11.70
CA SER A 458 1.59 -8.25 11.82
C SER A 458 2.86 -8.58 11.04
N SER A 459 3.34 -9.83 11.09
CA SER A 459 4.54 -10.26 10.35
C SER A 459 4.35 -10.24 8.82
N ILE A 460 3.13 -10.50 8.34
CA ILE A 460 2.81 -10.39 6.91
C ILE A 460 2.99 -8.95 6.43
N ILE A 461 2.56 -7.97 7.24
CA ILE A 461 2.59 -6.54 6.87
C ILE A 461 3.97 -5.94 7.01
N THR A 462 4.72 -6.32 8.07
CA THR A 462 6.08 -5.80 8.29
C THR A 462 7.12 -6.45 7.38
N ARG A 463 6.74 -7.50 6.64
CA ARG A 463 7.65 -8.13 5.67
C ARG A 463 8.00 -7.16 4.55
N GLY A 464 9.26 -6.83 4.41
CA GLY A 464 9.77 -5.84 3.44
C GLY A 464 9.70 -4.39 3.98
N MET A 465 9.69 -4.25 5.30
CA MET A 465 9.84 -2.96 5.99
C MET A 465 11.03 -3.00 6.95
N VAL A 466 11.58 -1.85 7.27
CA VAL A 466 12.68 -1.69 8.23
C VAL A 466 12.24 -1.89 9.69
N LEU A 467 10.94 -1.87 9.93
CA LEU A 467 10.36 -2.07 11.26
C LEU A 467 10.52 -3.52 11.71
N SER A 468 10.86 -3.72 12.97
CA SER A 468 10.87 -5.04 13.60
C SER A 468 9.46 -5.65 13.63
N THR A 469 9.38 -6.98 13.70
CA THR A 469 8.09 -7.66 13.91
C THR A 469 7.45 -7.15 15.20
N PRO A 470 6.18 -6.70 15.16
CA PRO A 470 5.51 -6.15 16.31
C PRO A 470 5.47 -7.12 17.50
N HIS A 471 5.82 -6.62 18.67
CA HIS A 471 5.67 -7.38 19.92
C HIS A 471 4.19 -7.61 20.24
N ALA A 472 3.87 -8.82 20.69
CA ALA A 472 2.52 -9.16 21.09
C ALA A 472 2.22 -8.63 22.50
N TYR A 473 1.36 -7.61 22.59
CA TYR A 473 0.84 -7.08 23.85
C TYR A 473 -0.53 -7.66 24.17
N PHE A 474 -0.83 -7.81 25.46
CA PHE A 474 -2.13 -8.29 25.91
C PHE A 474 -3.09 -7.12 26.15
N TYR A 475 -4.20 -7.09 25.42
CA TYR A 475 -5.24 -6.06 25.53
C TYR A 475 -6.48 -6.60 26.23
N VAL A 476 -6.66 -6.24 27.50
CA VAL A 476 -7.78 -6.68 28.34
C VAL A 476 -9.14 -6.29 27.74
N SER A 477 -9.26 -5.10 27.13
CA SER A 477 -10.51 -4.60 26.53
C SER A 477 -11.05 -5.52 25.43
N TYR A 478 -10.20 -5.99 24.53
CA TYR A 478 -10.61 -6.92 23.45
C TYR A 478 -10.87 -8.32 23.99
N SER A 479 -10.17 -8.75 25.04
CA SER A 479 -10.41 -10.00 25.73
C SER A 479 -11.79 -10.01 26.42
N LEU A 480 -12.15 -8.90 27.10
CA LEU A 480 -13.46 -8.74 27.73
C LEU A 480 -14.58 -8.67 26.68
N LEU A 481 -14.36 -7.99 25.57
CA LEU A 481 -15.31 -7.96 24.45
C LEU A 481 -15.54 -9.37 23.88
N ALA A 482 -14.49 -10.15 23.66
CA ALA A 482 -14.57 -11.52 23.19
C ALA A 482 -15.33 -12.40 24.17
N LEU A 483 -15.04 -12.27 25.47
CA LEU A 483 -15.73 -13.02 26.53
C LEU A 483 -17.22 -12.64 26.59
N GLY A 484 -17.56 -11.35 26.52
CA GLY A 484 -18.94 -10.86 26.51
C GLY A 484 -19.74 -11.41 25.32
N LEU A 485 -19.18 -11.33 24.10
CA LEU A 485 -19.80 -11.87 22.89
C LEU A 485 -19.95 -13.40 22.94
N SER A 486 -18.97 -14.10 23.49
CA SER A 486 -19.03 -15.55 23.65
C SER A 486 -20.08 -15.96 24.65
N LEU A 487 -20.18 -15.29 25.79
CA LEU A 487 -21.24 -15.55 26.78
C LEU A 487 -22.63 -15.26 26.22
N LEU A 488 -22.76 -14.18 25.47
CA LEU A 488 -24.00 -13.85 24.76
C LEU A 488 -24.38 -14.96 23.75
N SER A 489 -23.39 -15.50 23.04
CA SER A 489 -23.57 -16.51 21.99
C SER A 489 -23.71 -17.93 22.53
N SER A 490 -23.27 -18.24 23.76
CA SER A 490 -23.32 -19.59 24.34
C SER A 490 -24.30 -19.72 25.49
N VAL A 491 -24.30 -18.78 26.43
CA VAL A 491 -25.12 -18.85 27.64
C VAL A 491 -26.57 -18.40 27.39
N LEU A 492 -26.74 -17.30 26.65
CA LEU A 492 -28.07 -16.77 26.35
C LEU A 492 -28.95 -17.75 25.57
N PRO A 493 -28.46 -18.41 24.49
CA PRO A 493 -29.24 -19.46 23.82
C PRO A 493 -29.58 -20.63 24.75
N ALA A 494 -28.61 -21.10 25.54
CA ALA A 494 -28.83 -22.18 26.50
C ALA A 494 -29.92 -21.84 27.53
N TYR A 495 -29.89 -20.62 28.06
CA TYR A 495 -30.88 -20.11 29.00
C TYR A 495 -32.28 -19.99 28.36
N LEU A 496 -32.38 -19.38 27.19
CA LEU A 496 -33.66 -19.14 26.49
C LEU A 496 -34.36 -20.45 26.14
N VAL A 497 -33.59 -21.41 25.59
CA VAL A 497 -34.12 -22.72 25.23
C VAL A 497 -34.58 -23.50 26.46
N ALA A 498 -33.73 -23.61 27.49
CA ALA A 498 -34.08 -24.31 28.70
C ALA A 498 -35.29 -23.68 29.41
N ARG A 499 -35.35 -22.33 29.47
CA ARG A 499 -36.50 -21.61 30.03
C ARG A 499 -37.80 -21.90 29.27
N ARG A 500 -37.75 -22.00 27.95
CA ARG A 500 -38.93 -22.30 27.11
C ARG A 500 -39.44 -23.72 27.36
N GLU A 501 -38.57 -24.72 27.31
CA GLU A 501 -38.96 -26.13 27.48
C GLU A 501 -39.40 -26.47 28.91
N LEU A 502 -38.75 -25.89 29.92
CA LEU A 502 -39.05 -26.16 31.35
C LEU A 502 -40.27 -25.36 31.87
N ARG A 503 -41.00 -24.62 31.04
CA ARG A 503 -42.31 -24.06 31.40
C ARG A 503 -43.36 -25.14 31.53
N GLU A 504 -43.19 -26.29 30.86
CA GLU A 504 -44.11 -27.43 30.94
C GLU A 504 -44.07 -28.08 32.34
N GLU A 505 -45.20 -28.69 32.76
CA GLU A 505 -45.31 -29.41 34.01
C GLU A 505 -44.46 -30.69 34.03
N ALA A 506 -44.09 -31.18 35.21
CA ALA A 506 -43.29 -32.39 35.39
C ALA A 506 -43.88 -33.61 34.67
N ALA A 507 -45.20 -33.80 34.77
CA ALA A 507 -45.88 -34.89 34.11
C ALA A 507 -45.75 -34.87 32.58
N HIS A 508 -45.83 -33.66 31.97
CA HIS A 508 -45.66 -33.50 30.53
C HIS A 508 -44.20 -33.67 30.09
N LEU A 509 -43.24 -33.37 30.93
CA LEU A 509 -41.81 -33.55 30.64
C LEU A 509 -41.39 -35.01 30.65
N LEU A 510 -42.07 -35.86 31.45
CA LEU A 510 -41.81 -37.30 31.54
C LEU A 510 -42.42 -38.08 30.36
N LEU A 511 -43.38 -37.49 29.66
CA LEU A 511 -43.98 -38.10 28.49
C LEU A 511 -43.18 -37.74 27.22
N PRO A 512 -43.09 -38.66 26.24
CA PRO A 512 -42.54 -38.33 24.92
C PRO A 512 -43.25 -37.13 24.30
N LYS A 513 -42.52 -36.24 23.64
CA LYS A 513 -43.15 -35.13 22.90
C LYS A 513 -44.22 -35.67 21.95
N PRO A 514 -45.46 -35.17 22.00
CA PRO A 514 -46.47 -35.56 21.04
C PRO A 514 -46.00 -35.26 19.63
N PRO A 515 -46.22 -36.12 18.65
CA PRO A 515 -45.81 -35.88 17.28
C PRO A 515 -46.41 -34.56 16.80
N VAL A 516 -45.57 -33.71 16.22
CA VAL A 516 -46.01 -32.42 15.67
C VAL A 516 -47.13 -32.70 14.66
N LYS A 517 -48.32 -32.07 14.86
CA LYS A 517 -49.46 -32.22 13.97
C LYS A 517 -49.04 -32.06 12.51
N GLY A 518 -49.41 -33.00 11.65
CA GLY A 518 -49.09 -32.98 10.23
C GLY A 518 -49.80 -31.80 9.56
N SER A 519 -49.13 -30.66 9.49
CA SER A 519 -49.63 -29.54 8.71
C SER A 519 -49.27 -29.73 7.25
N GLN A 520 -50.17 -29.38 6.33
CA GLN A 520 -49.85 -29.28 4.91
C GLN A 520 -48.62 -28.39 4.71
N ILE A 521 -47.65 -28.85 3.93
CA ILE A 521 -46.48 -28.08 3.63
C ILE A 521 -46.72 -27.19 2.40
N PHE A 522 -46.06 -26.03 2.32
CA PHE A 522 -46.17 -25.10 1.19
C PHE A 522 -45.94 -25.78 -0.17
N LEU A 523 -45.10 -26.82 -0.23
CA LEU A 523 -44.81 -27.55 -1.46
C LEU A 523 -46.02 -28.39 -1.92
N GLU A 524 -46.90 -28.78 -1.03
CA GLU A 524 -48.15 -29.53 -1.37
C GLU A 524 -49.19 -28.62 -2.04
N SER A 525 -49.12 -27.30 -1.79
CA SER A 525 -49.97 -26.30 -2.46
C SER A 525 -49.51 -26.00 -3.90
N LEU A 526 -48.38 -26.55 -4.34
CA LEU A 526 -47.87 -26.45 -5.71
C LEU A 526 -48.02 -27.79 -6.45
N PRO A 527 -49.20 -28.10 -7.02
CA PRO A 527 -49.54 -29.43 -7.56
C PRO A 527 -48.63 -29.81 -8.74
N PHE A 528 -48.14 -28.85 -9.50
CA PHE A 528 -47.22 -29.08 -10.63
C PHE A 528 -45.88 -29.70 -10.18
N ILE A 529 -45.33 -29.29 -9.04
CA ILE A 529 -44.08 -29.82 -8.50
C ILE A 529 -44.39 -31.10 -7.71
N TRP A 530 -45.40 -31.06 -6.86
CA TRP A 530 -45.75 -32.19 -5.96
C TRP A 530 -46.09 -33.50 -6.69
N ARG A 531 -46.80 -33.45 -7.83
CA ARG A 531 -47.15 -34.65 -8.63
C ARG A 531 -45.93 -35.31 -9.27
N ARG A 532 -44.87 -34.56 -9.59
CA ARG A 532 -43.64 -35.08 -10.20
C ARG A 532 -42.65 -35.69 -9.23
N LEU A 533 -42.83 -35.47 -7.93
CA LEU A 533 -41.94 -36.01 -6.92
C LEU A 533 -42.19 -37.48 -6.65
N SER A 534 -41.12 -38.28 -6.54
CA SER A 534 -41.18 -39.66 -6.08
C SER A 534 -41.64 -39.74 -4.61
N PHE A 535 -42.07 -40.93 -4.17
CA PHE A 535 -42.49 -41.14 -2.78
C PHE A 535 -41.43 -40.74 -1.77
N THR A 536 -40.19 -41.16 -2.00
CA THR A 536 -39.03 -40.80 -1.14
C THR A 536 -38.75 -39.31 -1.11
N GLN A 537 -38.92 -38.61 -2.22
CA GLN A 537 -38.77 -37.14 -2.27
C GLN A 537 -39.89 -36.42 -1.51
N LYS A 538 -41.13 -36.88 -1.63
CA LYS A 538 -42.27 -36.36 -0.84
C LYS A 538 -42.05 -36.51 0.64
N VAL A 539 -41.59 -37.72 1.10
CA VAL A 539 -41.27 -37.97 2.50
C VAL A 539 -40.13 -37.06 2.99
N THR A 540 -39.06 -36.89 2.19
CA THR A 540 -37.94 -35.97 2.51
C THR A 540 -38.43 -34.54 2.63
N ALA A 541 -39.25 -34.05 1.70
CA ALA A 541 -39.81 -32.71 1.74
C ALA A 541 -40.66 -32.47 2.99
N ARG A 542 -41.58 -33.43 3.32
CA ARG A 542 -42.36 -33.37 4.55
C ARG A 542 -41.47 -33.33 5.81
N ASN A 543 -40.41 -34.12 5.86
CA ASN A 543 -39.48 -34.14 6.99
C ASN A 543 -38.76 -32.82 7.14
N ILE A 544 -38.26 -32.20 6.03
CA ILE A 544 -37.60 -30.90 6.05
C ILE A 544 -38.51 -29.81 6.66
N PHE A 545 -39.74 -29.70 6.16
CA PHE A 545 -40.68 -28.66 6.59
C PHE A 545 -41.33 -28.94 7.95
N ARG A 546 -41.37 -30.22 8.40
CA ARG A 546 -41.83 -30.60 9.72
C ARG A 546 -40.91 -30.08 10.82
N TYR A 547 -39.58 -30.09 10.59
CA TYR A 547 -38.57 -29.63 11.54
C TYR A 547 -37.98 -28.29 11.13
N LYS A 548 -38.80 -27.22 11.05
CA LYS A 548 -38.42 -25.87 10.55
C LYS A 548 -37.18 -25.32 11.23
N GLN A 549 -37.04 -25.51 12.54
CA GLN A 549 -35.90 -24.99 13.29
C GLN A 549 -34.58 -25.61 12.78
N ARG A 550 -34.55 -26.93 12.54
CA ARG A 550 -33.42 -27.64 11.98
C ARG A 550 -33.13 -27.20 10.54
N MET A 551 -34.19 -27.04 9.74
CA MET A 551 -34.08 -26.54 8.37
C MET A 551 -33.37 -25.18 8.33
N PHE A 552 -33.88 -24.20 9.09
CA PHE A 552 -33.27 -22.86 9.13
C PHE A 552 -31.83 -22.88 9.62
N MET A 553 -31.54 -23.68 10.66
CA MET A 553 -30.17 -23.79 11.17
C MET A 553 -29.20 -24.33 10.15
N THR A 554 -29.58 -25.42 9.45
CA THR A 554 -28.69 -25.99 8.41
C THR A 554 -28.44 -24.98 7.30
N ILE A 555 -29.50 -24.32 6.81
CA ILE A 555 -29.43 -23.32 5.77
C ILE A 555 -28.54 -22.15 6.22
N PHE A 556 -28.80 -21.57 7.39
CA PHE A 556 -28.01 -20.40 7.87
C PHE A 556 -26.58 -20.76 8.27
N GLY A 557 -26.33 -21.94 8.82
CA GLY A 557 -24.99 -22.40 9.16
C GLY A 557 -24.11 -22.56 7.91
N VAL A 558 -24.65 -23.23 6.89
CA VAL A 558 -23.97 -23.38 5.59
C VAL A 558 -23.84 -22.02 4.88
N ALA A 559 -24.94 -21.24 4.86
CA ALA A 559 -24.95 -19.92 4.23
C ALA A 559 -23.92 -18.97 4.85
N GLY A 560 -23.80 -18.95 6.18
CA GLY A 560 -22.80 -18.12 6.87
C GLY A 560 -21.36 -18.49 6.49
N SER A 561 -21.06 -19.79 6.45
CA SER A 561 -19.72 -20.26 6.03
C SER A 561 -19.42 -19.92 4.58
N VAL A 562 -20.38 -20.16 3.67
CA VAL A 562 -20.24 -19.83 2.24
C VAL A 562 -20.11 -18.32 2.03
N ALA A 563 -20.89 -17.51 2.76
CA ALA A 563 -20.84 -16.06 2.66
C ALA A 563 -19.48 -15.50 3.10
N LEU A 564 -18.90 -16.03 4.18
CA LEU A 564 -17.56 -15.64 4.63
C LEU A 564 -16.46 -16.07 3.66
N LEU A 565 -16.55 -17.29 3.12
CA LEU A 565 -15.63 -17.78 2.09
C LEU A 565 -15.71 -16.91 0.82
N PHE A 566 -16.93 -16.64 0.36
CA PHE A 566 -17.17 -15.78 -0.81
C PHE A 566 -16.62 -14.37 -0.59
N ALA A 567 -16.90 -13.77 0.57
CA ALA A 567 -16.44 -12.42 0.87
C ALA A 567 -14.90 -12.32 0.94
N GLY A 568 -14.23 -13.30 1.56
CA GLY A 568 -12.76 -13.35 1.65
C GLY A 568 -12.10 -13.55 0.28
N LEU A 569 -12.57 -14.54 -0.49
CA LEU A 569 -12.07 -14.81 -1.85
C LEU A 569 -12.46 -13.70 -2.83
N GLY A 570 -13.64 -13.11 -2.66
CA GLY A 570 -14.11 -11.98 -3.46
C GLY A 570 -13.22 -10.77 -3.30
N LEU A 571 -12.86 -10.43 -2.07
CA LEU A 571 -11.94 -9.32 -1.80
C LEU A 571 -10.55 -9.60 -2.40
N GLN A 572 -10.04 -10.83 -2.26
CA GLN A 572 -8.79 -11.26 -2.90
C GLN A 572 -8.86 -11.15 -4.43
N SER A 573 -9.96 -11.58 -5.05
CA SER A 573 -10.17 -11.47 -6.50
C SER A 573 -10.25 -10.02 -6.98
N SER A 574 -10.96 -9.16 -6.21
CA SER A 574 -11.09 -7.73 -6.50
C SER A 574 -9.76 -6.99 -6.47
N ILE A 575 -8.83 -7.40 -5.60
CA ILE A 575 -7.47 -6.87 -5.53
C ILE A 575 -6.61 -7.42 -6.68
N GLY A 576 -6.65 -8.74 -6.88
CA GLY A 576 -5.79 -9.44 -7.86
C GLY A 576 -6.07 -9.07 -9.33
N GLY A 577 -7.26 -8.59 -9.65
CA GLY A 577 -7.63 -8.15 -11.00
C GLY A 577 -7.09 -6.75 -11.38
N ILE A 578 -6.76 -5.91 -10.38
CA ILE A 578 -6.38 -4.52 -10.61
C ILE A 578 -5.11 -4.35 -11.44
N PRO A 579 -3.99 -5.10 -11.22
CA PRO A 579 -2.78 -4.88 -11.99
C PRO A 579 -3.00 -4.99 -13.50
N LYS A 580 -3.79 -5.96 -13.94
CA LYS A 580 -4.10 -6.11 -15.36
C LYS A 580 -4.99 -4.97 -15.88
N ARG A 581 -6.10 -4.67 -15.17
CA ARG A 581 -7.05 -3.63 -15.60
C ARG A 581 -6.43 -2.24 -15.57
N GLN A 582 -5.79 -1.88 -14.45
CA GLN A 582 -5.22 -0.54 -14.24
C GLN A 582 -4.01 -0.26 -15.13
N PHE A 583 -3.01 -1.16 -15.12
CA PHE A 583 -1.68 -0.87 -15.66
C PHE A 583 -1.41 -1.46 -17.05
N LYS A 584 -2.36 -2.22 -17.62
CA LYS A 584 -2.26 -2.72 -19.01
C LYS A 584 -3.42 -2.25 -19.90
N GLU A 585 -4.62 -2.07 -19.31
CA GLU A 585 -5.81 -1.74 -20.09
C GLU A 585 -6.18 -0.26 -19.97
N ILE A 586 -6.04 0.37 -18.79
CA ILE A 586 -6.33 1.80 -18.55
C ILE A 586 -5.08 2.64 -18.80
N LEU A 587 -4.01 2.46 -18.00
CA LEU A 587 -2.74 3.18 -18.16
C LEU A 587 -1.82 2.37 -19.07
N ARG A 588 -1.76 2.75 -20.34
CA ARG A 588 -1.02 2.03 -21.41
C ARG A 588 0.35 2.64 -21.71
N TYR A 589 0.70 3.76 -21.08
CA TYR A 589 2.05 4.32 -21.18
C TYR A 589 3.02 3.52 -20.32
N ASP A 590 4.28 3.47 -20.74
CA ASP A 590 5.35 2.82 -19.96
C ASP A 590 6.09 3.83 -19.08
N LEU A 591 6.31 5.06 -19.60
CA LEU A 591 7.06 6.11 -18.93
C LEU A 591 6.29 7.43 -18.96
N ILE A 592 6.46 8.23 -17.90
CA ILE A 592 6.22 9.69 -17.87
C ILE A 592 7.58 10.35 -17.74
N VAL A 593 7.98 11.08 -18.78
CA VAL A 593 9.25 11.79 -18.83
C VAL A 593 9.01 13.27 -18.54
N ALA A 594 9.31 13.73 -17.34
CA ALA A 594 9.21 15.14 -16.97
C ALA A 594 10.47 15.88 -17.45
N VAL A 595 10.28 17.04 -18.05
CA VAL A 595 11.37 17.81 -18.67
C VAL A 595 11.61 19.15 -17.99
N ASN A 596 12.83 19.64 -18.10
CA ASN A 596 13.20 21.00 -17.68
C ASN A 596 12.87 21.97 -18.82
N PRO A 597 11.88 22.87 -18.66
CA PRO A 597 11.60 23.87 -19.67
C PRO A 597 12.75 24.87 -19.76
N GLY A 598 13.16 25.23 -20.99
CA GLY A 598 14.19 26.25 -21.26
C GLY A 598 15.61 25.73 -21.43
N GLU A 599 15.84 24.42 -21.52
CA GLU A 599 17.17 23.88 -21.92
C GLU A 599 17.57 24.33 -23.33
N ASN A 600 18.89 24.33 -23.60
CA ASN A 600 19.43 24.75 -24.89
C ASN A 600 18.93 23.84 -26.03
N GLN A 601 18.94 24.35 -27.25
CA GLN A 601 18.41 23.65 -28.42
C GLN A 601 19.08 22.27 -28.62
N ALA A 602 20.39 22.17 -28.35
CA ALA A 602 21.13 20.91 -28.49
C ALA A 602 20.62 19.80 -27.56
N GLU A 603 20.26 20.12 -26.32
CA GLU A 603 19.68 19.16 -25.37
C GLU A 603 18.23 18.82 -25.72
N GLN A 604 17.44 19.79 -26.22
CA GLN A 604 16.13 19.52 -26.76
C GLN A 604 16.17 18.60 -27.98
N ASP A 605 17.14 18.79 -28.87
CA ASP A 605 17.31 17.94 -30.06
C ASP A 605 17.74 16.52 -29.70
N LYS A 606 18.57 16.33 -28.66
CA LYS A 606 18.88 15.00 -28.11
C LYS A 606 17.61 14.31 -27.57
N LEU A 607 16.77 15.03 -26.83
CA LEU A 607 15.51 14.49 -26.34
C LEU A 607 14.57 14.09 -27.47
N LYS A 608 14.43 14.98 -28.49
CA LYS A 608 13.61 14.68 -29.68
C LYS A 608 14.14 13.47 -30.45
N LYS A 609 15.46 13.33 -30.58
CA LYS A 609 16.10 12.19 -31.22
C LYS A 609 15.80 10.89 -30.45
N LEU A 610 15.85 10.92 -29.11
CA LEU A 610 15.53 9.77 -28.28
C LEU A 610 14.04 9.43 -28.33
N LEU A 611 13.14 10.43 -28.39
CA LEU A 611 11.70 10.24 -28.57
C LEU A 611 11.34 9.68 -29.96
N ALA A 612 12.19 9.90 -30.97
CA ALA A 612 12.05 9.38 -32.33
C ALA A 612 12.77 8.02 -32.54
N ASP A 613 13.35 7.44 -31.47
CA ASP A 613 14.04 6.14 -31.52
C ASP A 613 13.07 5.01 -31.89
N ASP A 614 13.59 4.02 -32.62
CA ASP A 614 12.80 2.88 -33.13
C ASP A 614 12.16 2.01 -32.03
N SER A 615 12.70 2.05 -30.80
CA SER A 615 12.15 1.34 -29.65
C SER A 615 10.88 1.99 -29.07
N ILE A 616 10.59 3.25 -29.44
CA ILE A 616 9.42 3.99 -28.99
C ILE A 616 8.28 3.73 -29.99
N ALA A 617 7.13 3.29 -29.47
CA ALA A 617 5.93 3.06 -30.26
C ALA A 617 5.18 4.37 -30.52
N ASP A 618 5.07 5.23 -29.50
CA ASP A 618 4.36 6.52 -29.56
C ASP A 618 4.71 7.39 -28.34
N TYR A 619 4.55 8.72 -28.50
CA TYR A 619 4.69 9.66 -27.40
C TYR A 619 3.72 10.83 -27.51
N GLN A 620 3.37 11.44 -26.41
CA GLN A 620 2.47 12.60 -26.33
C GLN A 620 2.99 13.62 -25.32
N GLU A 621 3.08 14.85 -25.75
CA GLU A 621 3.42 15.99 -24.92
C GLU A 621 2.21 16.42 -24.08
N ILE A 622 2.40 16.62 -22.77
CA ILE A 622 1.34 16.99 -21.81
C ILE A 622 1.85 18.03 -20.82
N HIS A 623 0.90 18.69 -20.14
CA HIS A 623 1.18 19.34 -18.85
C HIS A 623 0.76 18.39 -17.75
N SER A 624 1.64 18.17 -16.76
CA SER A 624 1.37 17.35 -15.59
C SER A 624 1.78 18.07 -14.33
N GLU A 625 0.86 18.15 -13.36
CA GLU A 625 1.12 18.72 -12.04
C GLU A 625 0.41 17.88 -10.97
N THR A 626 0.96 17.88 -9.75
CA THR A 626 0.35 17.21 -8.60
C THR A 626 -0.26 18.25 -7.68
N LEU A 627 -1.56 18.13 -7.43
CA LEU A 627 -2.34 18.99 -6.55
C LEU A 627 -2.58 18.27 -5.22
N THR A 628 -2.57 19.01 -4.12
CA THR A 628 -2.94 18.50 -2.79
C THR A 628 -4.27 19.12 -2.40
N GLU A 629 -5.32 18.28 -2.27
CA GLU A 629 -6.68 18.72 -2.06
C GLU A 629 -7.27 18.20 -0.75
N LYS A 630 -8.01 19.04 -0.05
CA LYS A 630 -8.79 18.68 1.13
C LYS A 630 -10.27 18.83 0.87
N TYR A 631 -10.98 17.71 0.83
CA TYR A 631 -12.42 17.74 0.53
C TYR A 631 -13.27 17.88 1.78
N LYS A 632 -14.40 18.59 1.66
CA LYS A 632 -15.32 18.87 2.78
C LYS A 632 -15.76 17.57 3.49
N GLY A 633 -15.62 17.56 4.81
CA GLY A 633 -15.96 16.39 5.64
C GLY A 633 -14.91 15.26 5.64
N LYS A 634 -13.77 15.44 4.95
CA LYS A 634 -12.62 14.54 5.02
C LYS A 634 -11.53 15.12 5.91
N LYS A 635 -10.88 14.24 6.65
CA LYS A 635 -9.82 14.61 7.61
C LYS A 635 -8.44 14.66 6.95
N GLU A 636 -8.22 13.86 5.90
CA GLU A 636 -6.94 13.75 5.20
C GLU A 636 -6.99 14.51 3.86
N THR A 637 -5.84 15.04 3.47
CA THR A 637 -5.59 15.59 2.15
C THR A 637 -5.32 14.48 1.15
N GLU A 638 -5.79 14.64 -0.08
CA GLU A 638 -5.57 13.70 -1.19
C GLU A 638 -4.64 14.31 -2.22
N SER A 639 -3.71 13.51 -2.73
CA SER A 639 -2.81 13.91 -3.82
C SER A 639 -3.46 13.56 -5.16
N VAL A 640 -3.69 14.56 -6.01
CA VAL A 640 -4.35 14.42 -7.31
C VAL A 640 -3.37 14.77 -8.43
N THR A 641 -3.13 13.85 -9.35
CA THR A 641 -2.33 14.12 -10.54
C THR A 641 -3.23 14.71 -11.63
N LEU A 642 -3.05 16.01 -11.89
CA LEU A 642 -3.72 16.71 -12.98
C LEU A 642 -2.90 16.55 -14.27
N MET A 643 -3.51 16.01 -15.31
CA MET A 643 -2.95 15.88 -16.65
C MET A 643 -3.73 16.70 -17.65
N VAL A 644 -3.03 17.55 -18.41
CA VAL A 644 -3.66 18.46 -19.38
C VAL A 644 -3.10 18.20 -20.77
N THR A 645 -3.96 18.14 -21.78
CA THR A 645 -3.60 17.91 -23.19
C THR A 645 -4.31 18.87 -24.13
N ASP A 646 -3.72 19.12 -25.29
CA ASP A 646 -4.37 19.84 -26.39
C ASP A 646 -5.36 18.96 -27.18
N LYS A 647 -5.25 17.61 -27.05
CA LYS A 647 -6.08 16.64 -27.76
C LYS A 647 -7.46 16.47 -27.07
N GLU A 648 -8.36 15.77 -27.73
CA GLU A 648 -9.71 15.48 -27.20
C GLU A 648 -9.74 14.34 -26.15
N ASN A 649 -8.66 13.54 -26.09
CA ASN A 649 -8.45 12.47 -25.12
C ASN A 649 -6.96 12.14 -24.99
N PHE A 650 -6.62 11.18 -24.14
CA PHE A 650 -5.25 10.70 -23.94
C PHE A 650 -4.94 9.39 -24.68
N GLU A 651 -5.79 8.96 -25.62
CA GLU A 651 -5.49 7.77 -26.43
C GLU A 651 -4.24 8.00 -27.30
N PRO A 652 -3.35 7.02 -27.49
CA PRO A 652 -3.47 5.61 -27.02
C PRO A 652 -2.83 5.32 -25.64
N PHE A 653 -2.49 6.34 -24.90
CA PHE A 653 -1.71 6.21 -23.62
C PHE A 653 -2.58 5.92 -22.41
N ILE A 654 -3.79 6.49 -22.36
CA ILE A 654 -4.73 6.30 -21.26
C ILE A 654 -6.11 6.04 -21.85
N SER A 655 -6.71 4.89 -21.53
CA SER A 655 -8.10 4.59 -21.88
C SER A 655 -9.01 5.30 -20.90
N MET A 656 -9.85 6.17 -21.42
CA MET A 656 -10.82 6.91 -20.64
C MET A 656 -12.20 6.27 -20.82
N GLU A 657 -12.69 5.60 -19.77
CA GLU A 657 -13.95 4.84 -19.81
C GLU A 657 -14.78 5.12 -18.55
N SER A 658 -16.10 5.17 -18.69
CA SER A 658 -17.02 5.30 -17.57
C SER A 658 -17.04 4.00 -16.74
N PRO A 659 -17.01 4.08 -15.40
CA PRO A 659 -17.01 2.90 -14.54
C PRO A 659 -18.30 2.08 -14.61
N ASP A 660 -19.44 2.69 -15.01
CA ASP A 660 -20.75 2.04 -14.98
C ASP A 660 -21.03 1.21 -16.24
N ASN A 661 -20.67 1.73 -17.42
CA ASN A 661 -21.03 1.14 -18.72
C ASN A 661 -19.87 0.97 -19.68
N GLN A 662 -18.62 1.24 -19.25
CA GLN A 662 -17.40 1.18 -20.08
C GLN A 662 -17.48 2.02 -21.36
N GLN A 663 -18.33 3.04 -21.38
CA GLN A 663 -18.44 3.96 -22.50
C GLN A 663 -17.20 4.86 -22.55
N LYS A 664 -16.62 5.01 -23.75
CA LYS A 664 -15.46 5.90 -23.95
C LYS A 664 -15.82 7.35 -23.67
N LEU A 665 -14.93 8.01 -22.92
CA LEU A 665 -15.07 9.41 -22.52
C LEU A 665 -14.17 10.31 -23.38
N THR A 666 -14.61 11.52 -23.59
CA THR A 666 -13.86 12.60 -24.24
C THR A 666 -13.78 13.81 -23.32
N LEU A 667 -12.70 14.58 -23.43
CA LEU A 667 -12.52 15.82 -22.67
C LEU A 667 -13.43 16.91 -23.26
N LYS A 668 -14.52 17.24 -22.55
CA LYS A 668 -15.47 18.28 -22.95
C LYS A 668 -15.85 19.12 -21.73
N ASP A 669 -15.74 20.46 -21.86
CA ASP A 669 -16.27 21.48 -20.93
C ASP A 669 -16.08 21.18 -19.42
N GLY A 670 -14.83 20.99 -19.00
CA GLY A 670 -14.50 20.77 -17.60
C GLY A 670 -13.45 19.71 -17.37
N VAL A 671 -13.52 19.04 -16.23
CA VAL A 671 -12.56 18.01 -15.81
C VAL A 671 -13.20 16.62 -15.78
N VAL A 672 -12.44 15.62 -16.17
CA VAL A 672 -12.76 14.21 -15.95
C VAL A 672 -11.90 13.72 -14.80
N VAL A 673 -12.50 13.18 -13.74
CA VAL A 673 -11.74 12.69 -12.57
C VAL A 673 -11.92 11.20 -12.35
N SER A 674 -10.98 10.59 -11.63
CA SER A 674 -11.08 9.19 -11.22
C SER A 674 -12.30 8.93 -10.32
N ASP A 675 -12.90 7.76 -10.43
CA ASP A 675 -14.14 7.36 -9.73
C ASP A 675 -14.02 7.42 -8.20
N LYS A 676 -12.86 7.04 -7.66
CA LYS A 676 -12.59 7.11 -6.23
C LYS A 676 -12.52 8.56 -5.75
N LEU A 677 -11.90 9.44 -6.53
CA LEU A 677 -11.81 10.88 -6.21
C LEU A 677 -13.19 11.52 -6.18
N ALA A 678 -14.03 11.24 -7.19
CA ALA A 678 -15.41 11.74 -7.24
C ALA A 678 -16.22 11.31 -6.00
N ARG A 679 -16.07 10.03 -5.56
CA ARG A 679 -16.71 9.52 -4.35
C ARG A 679 -16.18 10.17 -3.07
N ILE A 680 -14.86 10.42 -2.97
CA ILE A 680 -14.26 11.10 -1.82
C ILE A 680 -14.76 12.54 -1.73
N ALA A 681 -14.79 13.26 -2.84
CA ALA A 681 -15.27 14.62 -2.92
C ALA A 681 -16.80 14.74 -2.77
N GLY A 682 -17.54 13.61 -2.91
CA GLY A 682 -19.01 13.60 -2.84
C GLY A 682 -19.69 14.30 -4.02
N VAL A 683 -19.07 14.22 -5.22
CA VAL A 683 -19.53 14.92 -6.42
C VAL A 683 -19.94 13.94 -7.52
N SER A 684 -20.84 14.39 -8.39
CA SER A 684 -21.34 13.65 -9.56
C SER A 684 -21.15 14.46 -10.84
N PRO A 685 -21.15 13.84 -12.02
CA PRO A 685 -21.10 14.58 -13.29
C PRO A 685 -22.13 15.71 -13.35
N GLY A 686 -21.68 16.89 -13.79
CA GLY A 686 -22.48 18.13 -13.81
C GLY A 686 -22.31 19.02 -12.56
N SER A 687 -21.80 18.52 -11.43
CA SER A 687 -21.47 19.32 -10.24
C SER A 687 -20.08 19.98 -10.36
N ARG A 688 -19.61 20.63 -9.29
CA ARG A 688 -18.26 21.24 -9.24
C ARG A 688 -17.39 20.52 -8.23
N ILE A 689 -16.12 20.34 -8.58
CA ILE A 689 -15.05 19.82 -7.72
C ILE A 689 -13.98 20.89 -7.51
N GLU A 690 -13.40 20.97 -6.34
CA GLU A 690 -12.25 21.85 -6.06
C GLU A 690 -10.97 21.17 -6.54
N LEU A 691 -10.17 21.90 -7.36
CA LEU A 691 -8.87 21.49 -7.86
C LEU A 691 -7.96 22.71 -7.95
N GLY A 692 -6.80 22.68 -7.29
CA GLY A 692 -5.85 23.80 -7.22
C GLY A 692 -6.49 25.07 -6.64
N GLY A 693 -7.36 24.92 -5.63
CA GLY A 693 -8.11 26.04 -5.02
C GLY A 693 -9.15 26.69 -5.92
N LYS A 694 -9.54 26.05 -7.04
CA LYS A 694 -10.55 26.54 -7.99
C LYS A 694 -11.71 25.57 -8.12
N PRO A 695 -12.96 26.07 -8.15
CA PRO A 695 -14.15 25.25 -8.42
C PRO A 695 -14.26 24.93 -9.92
N VAL A 696 -14.04 23.67 -10.30
CA VAL A 696 -14.03 23.16 -11.67
C VAL A 696 -15.28 22.33 -11.93
N LYS A 697 -15.91 22.48 -13.09
CA LYS A 697 -17.07 21.66 -13.51
C LYS A 697 -16.61 20.23 -13.75
N LEU A 698 -17.24 19.26 -13.10
CA LEU A 698 -17.03 17.83 -13.33
C LEU A 698 -17.81 17.40 -14.58
N ALA A 699 -17.10 17.08 -15.65
CA ALA A 699 -17.69 16.66 -16.92
C ALA A 699 -18.08 15.17 -16.89
N ALA A 700 -17.19 14.32 -16.42
CA ALA A 700 -17.39 12.87 -16.34
C ALA A 700 -16.49 12.24 -15.25
N VAL A 701 -16.77 10.99 -14.93
CA VAL A 701 -15.99 10.15 -14.02
C VAL A 701 -15.34 9.03 -14.82
N ASN A 702 -14.01 8.85 -14.68
CA ASN A 702 -13.22 7.83 -15.34
C ASN A 702 -13.00 6.62 -14.42
N GLU A 703 -13.09 5.41 -14.97
CA GLU A 703 -12.67 4.19 -14.27
C GLU A 703 -11.17 4.28 -13.93
N ASN A 704 -10.84 4.16 -12.65
CA ASN A 704 -9.46 4.16 -12.19
C ASN A 704 -9.34 3.43 -10.85
N HIS A 705 -8.43 2.47 -10.77
CA HIS A 705 -8.32 1.59 -9.60
C HIS A 705 -7.20 1.96 -8.65
N PHE A 706 -6.22 2.77 -9.08
CA PHE A 706 -5.07 3.16 -8.26
C PHE A 706 -4.64 4.60 -8.53
N GLY A 707 -4.54 5.41 -7.48
CA GLY A 707 -4.21 6.83 -7.56
C GLY A 707 -5.43 7.71 -7.88
N HIS A 708 -5.26 9.01 -7.69
CA HIS A 708 -6.26 10.02 -8.04
C HIS A 708 -5.78 10.82 -9.24
N PHE A 709 -6.55 10.81 -10.30
CA PHE A 709 -6.26 11.53 -11.53
C PHE A 709 -7.37 12.50 -11.87
N ALA A 710 -6.97 13.62 -12.47
CA ALA A 710 -7.83 14.60 -13.10
C ALA A 710 -7.31 14.87 -14.51
N PHE A 711 -8.20 14.82 -15.50
CA PHE A 711 -7.87 14.99 -16.91
C PHE A 711 -8.60 16.18 -17.47
N MET A 712 -7.91 17.08 -18.17
CA MET A 712 -8.47 18.33 -18.64
C MET A 712 -7.92 18.71 -20.02
N LYS A 713 -8.70 19.47 -20.79
CA LYS A 713 -8.24 20.08 -22.03
C LYS A 713 -7.47 21.38 -21.75
N ALA A 714 -6.45 21.70 -22.52
CA ALA A 714 -5.64 22.90 -22.35
C ALA A 714 -6.46 24.19 -22.40
N THR A 715 -7.51 24.21 -23.22
CA THR A 715 -8.46 25.33 -23.31
C THR A 715 -9.24 25.59 -22.03
N ASP A 716 -9.63 24.51 -21.32
CA ASP A 716 -10.37 24.61 -20.07
C ASP A 716 -9.43 24.97 -18.92
N TYR A 717 -8.20 24.42 -18.92
CA TYR A 717 -7.15 24.80 -17.97
C TYR A 717 -6.89 26.32 -18.03
N GLN A 718 -6.72 26.87 -19.26
CA GLN A 718 -6.49 28.29 -19.45
C GLN A 718 -7.66 29.15 -18.96
N LYS A 719 -8.91 28.72 -19.21
CA LYS A 719 -10.11 29.44 -18.73
C LYS A 719 -10.20 29.45 -17.21
N ILE A 720 -9.82 28.35 -16.53
CA ILE A 720 -9.99 28.17 -15.08
C ILE A 720 -8.84 28.82 -14.31
N TYR A 721 -7.60 28.59 -14.73
CA TYR A 721 -6.39 29.03 -14.03
C TYR A 721 -5.82 30.37 -14.57
N GLY A 722 -6.33 30.89 -15.70
CA GLY A 722 -5.89 32.16 -16.27
C GLY A 722 -4.50 32.14 -16.93
N LYS A 723 -3.85 30.97 -17.01
CA LYS A 723 -2.54 30.76 -17.61
C LYS A 723 -2.55 29.60 -18.60
N LYS A 724 -1.75 29.69 -19.66
CA LYS A 724 -1.59 28.59 -20.61
C LYS A 724 -0.80 27.47 -19.91
N PRO A 725 -1.22 26.18 -20.02
CA PRO A 725 -0.46 25.09 -19.45
C PRO A 725 0.92 24.96 -20.13
N GLU A 726 1.98 24.98 -19.34
CA GLU A 726 3.34 24.75 -19.82
C GLU A 726 3.53 23.26 -20.05
N LYS A 727 3.89 22.83 -21.25
CA LYS A 727 4.17 21.43 -21.56
C LYS A 727 5.46 21.01 -20.87
N ASN A 728 5.34 20.21 -19.82
CA ASN A 728 6.44 19.86 -18.93
C ASN A 728 6.69 18.35 -18.82
N ALA A 729 5.95 17.53 -19.57
CA ALA A 729 6.13 16.08 -19.56
C ALA A 729 5.72 15.41 -20.87
N TYR A 730 6.25 14.20 -21.10
CA TYR A 730 5.86 13.30 -22.19
C TYR A 730 5.33 12.01 -21.61
N LEU A 731 4.18 11.54 -22.13
CA LEU A 731 3.75 10.16 -22.02
C LEU A 731 4.45 9.37 -23.10
N VAL A 732 5.13 8.29 -22.75
CA VAL A 732 5.91 7.47 -23.70
C VAL A 732 5.43 6.03 -23.61
N ARG A 733 5.20 5.40 -24.76
CA ARG A 733 4.89 3.99 -24.92
C ARG A 733 6.00 3.34 -25.74
N LEU A 734 6.50 2.22 -25.22
CA LEU A 734 7.57 1.46 -25.86
C LEU A 734 6.98 0.35 -26.76
N LYS A 735 7.73 -0.09 -27.78
CA LYS A 735 7.36 -1.28 -28.59
C LYS A 735 7.52 -2.57 -27.78
N ASP A 736 8.55 -2.63 -26.94
CA ASP A 736 8.77 -3.70 -25.96
C ASP A 736 8.64 -3.15 -24.55
N SER A 737 7.50 -3.46 -23.89
CA SER A 737 7.21 -3.09 -22.50
C SER A 737 7.75 -4.10 -21.48
N SER A 738 8.82 -4.87 -21.81
CA SER A 738 9.49 -5.71 -20.82
C SER A 738 10.14 -4.84 -19.72
N SER A 739 10.14 -5.36 -18.48
CA SER A 739 10.68 -4.60 -17.33
C SER A 739 12.12 -4.17 -17.53
N LYS A 740 12.93 -4.97 -18.25
CA LYS A 740 14.32 -4.62 -18.54
C LYS A 740 14.38 -3.44 -19.52
N ASN A 741 13.66 -3.50 -20.62
CA ASN A 741 13.66 -2.45 -21.63
C ASN A 741 13.11 -1.12 -21.09
N ILE A 742 12.09 -1.18 -20.22
CA ILE A 742 11.57 0.03 -19.53
C ILE A 742 12.66 0.67 -18.68
N VAL A 743 13.44 -0.11 -17.92
CA VAL A 743 14.52 0.39 -17.08
C VAL A 743 15.65 0.96 -17.92
N ASP A 744 16.07 0.26 -18.98
CA ASP A 744 17.14 0.70 -19.88
C ASP A 744 16.77 2.03 -20.56
N LYS A 745 15.55 2.15 -21.11
CA LYS A 745 15.07 3.40 -21.71
C LYS A 745 14.87 4.53 -20.69
N ALA A 746 14.41 4.22 -19.49
CA ALA A 746 14.35 5.20 -18.43
C ALA A 746 15.72 5.74 -18.04
N ASN A 747 16.77 4.89 -17.98
CA ASN A 747 18.16 5.31 -17.79
C ASN A 747 18.64 6.22 -18.92
N GLU A 748 18.34 5.88 -20.20
CA GLU A 748 18.70 6.70 -21.35
C GLU A 748 18.06 8.10 -21.25
N PHE A 749 16.75 8.19 -20.95
CA PHE A 749 16.09 9.49 -20.74
C PHE A 749 16.69 10.25 -19.57
N MET A 750 16.92 9.58 -18.43
CA MET A 750 17.50 10.23 -17.24
C MET A 750 18.91 10.73 -17.42
N SER A 751 19.67 10.20 -18.38
CA SER A 751 21.03 10.68 -18.73
C SER A 751 21.03 12.05 -19.39
N LEU A 752 19.89 12.51 -19.94
CA LEU A 752 19.77 13.81 -20.59
C LEU A 752 19.59 14.94 -19.56
N LYS A 753 20.27 16.08 -19.77
CA LYS A 753 20.12 17.28 -18.92
C LYS A 753 18.72 17.89 -19.03
N SER A 754 18.09 17.76 -20.20
CA SER A 754 16.71 18.22 -20.44
C SER A 754 15.64 17.45 -19.69
N VAL A 755 15.94 16.28 -19.14
CA VAL A 755 14.98 15.45 -18.39
C VAL A 755 15.12 15.72 -16.89
N LYS A 756 14.03 16.13 -16.24
CA LYS A 756 13.97 16.39 -14.79
C LYS A 756 13.84 15.09 -14.01
N SER A 757 12.88 14.25 -14.40
CA SER A 757 12.61 12.94 -13.77
C SER A 757 11.90 12.02 -14.75
N VAL A 758 12.00 10.72 -14.49
CA VAL A 758 11.25 9.68 -15.21
C VAL A 758 10.45 8.86 -14.21
N SER A 759 9.17 8.74 -14.44
CA SER A 759 8.28 7.87 -13.66
C SER A 759 7.88 6.67 -14.51
N GLN A 760 8.13 5.47 -13.99
CA GLN A 760 7.82 4.22 -14.67
C GLN A 760 6.45 3.71 -14.22
N ASN A 761 5.59 3.30 -15.15
CA ASN A 761 4.34 2.59 -14.83
C ASN A 761 4.63 1.29 -14.05
N ALA A 762 5.73 0.60 -14.36
CA ALA A 762 6.20 -0.58 -13.63
C ALA A 762 6.46 -0.32 -12.12
N SER A 763 6.87 0.89 -11.75
CA SER A 763 7.05 1.28 -10.35
C SER A 763 5.71 1.40 -9.61
N MET A 764 4.66 1.92 -10.26
CA MET A 764 3.29 1.94 -9.73
C MET A 764 2.75 0.52 -9.53
N VAL A 765 3.03 -0.40 -10.46
CA VAL A 765 2.70 -1.83 -10.32
C VAL A 765 3.37 -2.44 -9.09
N LYS A 766 4.66 -2.18 -8.88
CA LYS A 766 5.39 -2.66 -7.68
C LYS A 766 4.77 -2.10 -6.41
N GLN A 767 4.44 -0.83 -6.38
CA GLN A 767 3.79 -0.16 -5.25
C GLN A 767 2.43 -0.79 -4.92
N PHE A 768 1.61 -1.01 -5.94
CA PHE A 768 0.33 -1.69 -5.79
C PHE A 768 0.50 -3.13 -5.28
N ASN A 769 1.44 -3.90 -5.85
CA ASN A 769 1.64 -5.30 -5.46
C ASN A 769 2.04 -5.45 -3.99
N VAL A 770 2.84 -4.55 -3.42
CA VAL A 770 3.18 -4.60 -1.99
C VAL A 770 1.94 -4.44 -1.10
N LEU A 771 1.04 -3.52 -1.45
CA LEU A 771 -0.26 -3.36 -0.77
C LEU A 771 -1.15 -4.58 -0.97
N ALA A 772 -1.24 -5.07 -2.20
CA ALA A 772 -2.06 -6.22 -2.58
C ALA A 772 -1.61 -7.50 -1.86
N ASP A 773 -0.30 -7.77 -1.80
CA ASP A 773 0.27 -8.94 -1.11
C ASP A 773 -0.09 -8.94 0.39
N SER A 774 -0.01 -7.79 1.03
CA SER A 774 -0.38 -7.64 2.44
C SER A 774 -1.85 -7.97 2.69
N LEU A 775 -2.75 -7.45 1.86
CA LEU A 775 -4.19 -7.71 1.96
C LEU A 775 -4.53 -9.15 1.57
N ASN A 776 -3.95 -9.69 0.49
CA ASN A 776 -4.18 -11.05 0.02
C ASN A 776 -3.77 -12.10 1.06
N ASN A 777 -2.61 -11.95 1.68
CA ASN A 777 -2.15 -12.88 2.71
C ASN A 777 -3.04 -12.81 3.96
N THR A 778 -3.54 -11.63 4.33
CA THR A 778 -4.50 -11.47 5.42
C THR A 778 -5.83 -12.15 5.08
N MET A 779 -6.32 -12.00 3.83
CA MET A 779 -7.54 -12.68 3.37
C MET A 779 -7.39 -14.19 3.37
N LEU A 780 -6.24 -14.73 3.00
CA LEU A 780 -5.97 -16.18 3.04
C LEU A 780 -6.15 -16.74 4.46
N VAL A 781 -5.68 -16.05 5.49
CA VAL A 781 -5.88 -16.43 6.89
C VAL A 781 -7.37 -16.47 7.23
N LEU A 782 -8.15 -15.47 6.80
CA LEU A 782 -9.60 -15.41 7.04
C LEU A 782 -10.35 -16.51 6.28
N VAL A 783 -9.95 -16.83 5.07
CA VAL A 783 -10.49 -17.97 4.29
C VAL A 783 -10.25 -19.29 5.04
N LEU A 784 -9.05 -19.50 5.60
CA LEU A 784 -8.74 -20.69 6.39
C LEU A 784 -9.63 -20.80 7.64
N ILE A 785 -9.84 -19.70 8.37
CA ILE A 785 -10.75 -19.66 9.53
C ILE A 785 -12.18 -19.99 9.09
N SER A 786 -12.63 -19.49 7.92
CA SER A 786 -13.96 -19.75 7.38
C SER A 786 -14.13 -21.22 6.96
N ILE A 787 -13.10 -21.86 6.41
CA ILE A 787 -13.11 -23.29 6.10
C ILE A 787 -13.23 -24.11 7.39
N LEU A 788 -12.44 -23.79 8.41
CA LEU A 788 -12.50 -24.45 9.72
C LEU A 788 -13.91 -24.30 10.35
N LEU A 789 -14.49 -23.12 10.25
CA LEU A 789 -15.87 -22.86 10.69
C LEU A 789 -16.85 -23.77 9.94
N ALA A 790 -16.76 -23.87 8.61
CA ALA A 790 -17.61 -24.73 7.79
C ALA A 790 -17.51 -26.21 8.22
N VAL A 791 -16.28 -26.69 8.45
CA VAL A 791 -16.04 -28.07 8.93
C VAL A 791 -16.75 -28.33 10.26
N VAL A 792 -16.58 -27.41 11.24
CA VAL A 792 -17.17 -27.56 12.58
C VAL A 792 -18.69 -27.52 12.51
N ILE A 793 -19.27 -26.62 11.72
CA ILE A 793 -20.71 -26.49 11.56
C ILE A 793 -21.30 -27.75 10.91
N LEU A 794 -20.75 -28.17 9.77
CA LEU A 794 -21.25 -29.36 9.06
C LEU A 794 -21.05 -30.64 9.85
N TYR A 795 -19.93 -30.77 10.57
CA TYR A 795 -19.71 -31.87 11.49
C TYR A 795 -20.78 -31.92 12.60
N ASN A 796 -21.05 -30.77 13.24
CA ASN A 796 -22.08 -30.68 14.30
C ASN A 796 -23.46 -31.03 13.78
N LEU A 797 -23.85 -30.46 12.64
CA LEU A 797 -25.14 -30.75 11.98
C LEU A 797 -25.28 -32.22 11.62
N THR A 798 -24.24 -32.79 11.04
CA THR A 798 -24.22 -34.22 10.66
C THR A 798 -24.33 -35.14 11.89
N ASN A 799 -23.58 -34.82 12.94
CA ASN A 799 -23.61 -35.61 14.18
C ASN A 799 -24.99 -35.55 14.86
N ILE A 800 -25.67 -34.38 14.87
CA ILE A 800 -27.02 -34.22 15.36
C ILE A 800 -28.01 -35.06 14.55
N ASN A 801 -27.96 -34.98 13.20
CA ASN A 801 -28.87 -35.71 12.31
C ASN A 801 -28.77 -37.23 12.47
N VAL A 802 -27.54 -37.74 12.64
CA VAL A 802 -27.33 -39.19 12.88
C VAL A 802 -27.86 -39.63 14.23
N ALA A 803 -27.56 -38.86 15.29
CA ALA A 803 -28.00 -39.19 16.65
C ALA A 803 -29.54 -39.20 16.78
N GLU A 804 -30.25 -38.27 16.13
CA GLU A 804 -31.72 -38.20 16.11
C GLU A 804 -32.41 -39.44 15.53
N ARG A 805 -31.78 -39.98 14.47
CA ARG A 805 -32.45 -41.03 13.67
C ARG A 805 -31.82 -42.39 13.87
N ILE A 806 -31.00 -42.58 14.91
CA ILE A 806 -30.30 -43.84 15.11
C ILE A 806 -31.25 -45.02 15.23
N ARG A 807 -32.44 -44.84 15.88
CA ARG A 807 -33.50 -45.87 15.99
C ARG A 807 -34.15 -46.15 14.63
N GLU A 808 -34.56 -45.11 13.88
CA GLU A 808 -35.12 -45.26 12.53
C GLU A 808 -34.13 -46.00 11.61
N LEU A 809 -32.86 -45.68 11.73
CA LEU A 809 -31.80 -46.28 10.94
C LEU A 809 -31.51 -47.72 11.32
N SER A 810 -31.59 -48.04 12.59
CA SER A 810 -31.46 -49.41 13.07
C SER A 810 -32.65 -50.26 12.59
N THR A 811 -33.89 -49.72 12.60
CA THR A 811 -35.08 -50.37 12.05
C THR A 811 -34.94 -50.62 10.54
N ILE A 812 -34.49 -49.60 9.75
CA ILE A 812 -34.29 -49.72 8.31
C ILE A 812 -33.21 -50.76 7.99
N LYS A 813 -32.15 -50.79 8.81
CA LYS A 813 -31.05 -51.74 8.65
C LYS A 813 -31.46 -53.18 8.98
N VAL A 814 -32.29 -53.38 10.01
CA VAL A 814 -32.91 -54.68 10.35
C VAL A 814 -33.84 -55.18 9.24
N LEU A 815 -34.52 -54.29 8.52
CA LEU A 815 -35.34 -54.59 7.35
C LEU A 815 -34.51 -54.98 6.11
N GLY A 816 -33.17 -55.07 6.22
CA GLY A 816 -32.30 -55.56 5.16
C GLY A 816 -31.63 -54.52 4.26
N PHE A 817 -31.79 -53.22 4.53
CA PHE A 817 -31.14 -52.16 3.73
C PHE A 817 -29.62 -52.12 3.96
N HIS A 818 -28.84 -51.92 2.89
CA HIS A 818 -27.42 -51.81 2.97
C HIS A 818 -26.95 -50.51 3.63
N ASN A 819 -25.75 -50.52 4.27
CA ASN A 819 -25.20 -49.36 4.97
C ASN A 819 -25.14 -48.11 4.10
N LYS A 820 -24.85 -48.24 2.78
CA LYS A 820 -24.82 -47.11 1.83
C LYS A 820 -26.21 -46.48 1.63
N GLU A 821 -27.26 -47.29 1.56
CA GLU A 821 -28.64 -46.83 1.37
C GLU A 821 -29.14 -46.09 2.60
N VAL A 822 -28.84 -46.63 3.78
CA VAL A 822 -29.14 -46.00 5.07
C VAL A 822 -28.42 -44.68 5.23
N THR A 823 -27.15 -44.59 4.85
CA THR A 823 -26.39 -43.34 4.84
C THR A 823 -26.99 -42.33 3.88
N LEU A 824 -27.31 -42.73 2.65
CA LEU A 824 -27.90 -41.87 1.66
C LEU A 824 -29.30 -41.34 2.07
N TYR A 825 -30.06 -42.11 2.81
CA TYR A 825 -31.38 -41.73 3.31
C TYR A 825 -31.29 -40.51 4.27
N ILE A 826 -30.33 -40.50 5.19
CA ILE A 826 -30.07 -39.33 6.06
C ILE A 826 -29.46 -38.16 5.29
N TYR A 827 -28.49 -38.49 4.46
CA TYR A 827 -27.71 -37.45 3.77
C TYR A 827 -28.52 -36.68 2.73
N ARG A 828 -29.56 -37.27 2.16
CA ARG A 828 -30.43 -36.61 1.16
C ARG A 828 -31.03 -35.31 1.70
N GLU A 829 -31.48 -35.30 2.96
CA GLU A 829 -32.00 -34.08 3.61
C GLU A 829 -30.90 -33.06 3.80
N THR A 830 -29.73 -33.48 4.33
CA THR A 830 -28.57 -32.61 4.56
C THR A 830 -28.04 -32.01 3.25
N ILE A 831 -27.98 -32.78 2.17
CA ILE A 831 -27.57 -32.32 0.84
C ILE A 831 -28.52 -31.23 0.32
N ILE A 832 -29.85 -31.46 0.37
CA ILE A 832 -30.85 -30.51 -0.11
C ILE A 832 -30.75 -29.19 0.66
N LEU A 833 -30.68 -29.25 1.99
CA LEU A 833 -30.58 -28.08 2.83
C LEU A 833 -29.25 -27.35 2.65
N SER A 834 -28.17 -28.10 2.40
CA SER A 834 -26.85 -27.51 2.11
C SER A 834 -26.81 -26.81 0.72
N VAL A 835 -27.48 -27.38 -0.29
CA VAL A 835 -27.60 -26.71 -1.61
C VAL A 835 -28.38 -25.40 -1.48
N ILE A 836 -29.48 -25.37 -0.73
CA ILE A 836 -30.22 -24.13 -0.44
C ILE A 836 -29.34 -23.16 0.34
N GLY A 837 -28.62 -23.66 1.37
CA GLY A 837 -27.69 -22.89 2.18
C GLY A 837 -26.54 -22.29 1.35
N MET A 838 -26.00 -23.05 0.41
CA MET A 838 -24.99 -22.56 -0.53
C MET A 838 -25.53 -21.43 -1.42
N ALA A 839 -26.75 -21.56 -1.97
CA ALA A 839 -27.36 -20.50 -2.77
C ALA A 839 -27.61 -19.22 -1.95
N VAL A 840 -28.18 -19.33 -0.76
CA VAL A 840 -28.38 -18.20 0.17
C VAL A 840 -27.03 -17.60 0.60
N GLY A 841 -26.03 -18.46 0.83
CA GLY A 841 -24.68 -18.05 1.21
C GLY A 841 -23.94 -17.29 0.11
N LEU A 842 -24.09 -17.69 -1.15
CA LEU A 842 -23.55 -16.93 -2.28
C LEU A 842 -24.18 -15.56 -2.39
N LEU A 843 -25.50 -15.46 -2.23
CA LEU A 843 -26.21 -14.18 -2.24
C LEU A 843 -25.78 -13.29 -1.07
N GLY A 844 -25.76 -13.84 0.15
CA GLY A 844 -25.27 -13.12 1.33
C GLY A 844 -23.82 -12.72 1.23
N GLY A 845 -22.97 -13.59 0.64
CA GLY A 845 -21.56 -13.35 0.37
C GLY A 845 -21.34 -12.22 -0.63
N PHE A 846 -22.15 -12.16 -1.67
CA PHE A 846 -22.13 -11.07 -2.65
C PHE A 846 -22.40 -9.69 -1.99
N PHE A 847 -23.42 -9.59 -1.15
CA PHE A 847 -23.72 -8.35 -0.43
C PHE A 847 -22.61 -8.01 0.59
N LEU A 848 -22.12 -9.01 1.34
CA LEU A 848 -21.02 -8.81 2.28
C LEU A 848 -19.74 -8.36 1.59
N HIS A 849 -19.39 -8.96 0.46
CA HIS A 849 -18.24 -8.55 -0.36
C HIS A 849 -18.37 -7.11 -0.83
N ARG A 850 -19.54 -6.72 -1.37
CA ARG A 850 -19.78 -5.34 -1.83
C ARG A 850 -19.65 -4.33 -0.68
N PHE A 851 -20.14 -4.67 0.50
CA PHE A 851 -19.99 -3.85 1.70
C PHE A 851 -18.52 -3.74 2.14
N LEU A 852 -17.77 -4.85 2.10
CA LEU A 852 -16.35 -4.87 2.47
C LEU A 852 -15.49 -4.04 1.52
N ILE A 853 -15.71 -4.12 0.22
CA ILE A 853 -14.99 -3.31 -0.79
C ILE A 853 -15.06 -1.83 -0.44
N GLU A 854 -16.24 -1.35 -0.04
CA GLU A 854 -16.44 0.07 0.27
C GLU A 854 -15.74 0.50 1.56
N LYS A 855 -15.69 -0.40 2.58
CA LYS A 855 -15.18 -0.07 3.92
C LYS A 855 -13.71 -0.39 4.15
N VAL A 856 -13.14 -1.34 3.40
CA VAL A 856 -11.77 -1.83 3.60
C VAL A 856 -10.77 -1.18 2.65
N ALA A 857 -11.20 -0.73 1.47
CA ALA A 857 -10.33 -0.13 0.48
C ALA A 857 -9.69 1.18 0.99
N PRO A 858 -8.35 1.34 0.95
CA PRO A 858 -7.68 2.60 1.19
C PRO A 858 -8.20 3.73 0.30
N SER A 859 -7.98 5.00 0.68
CA SER A 859 -8.44 6.16 -0.12
C SER A 859 -7.89 6.13 -1.55
N ILE A 860 -6.65 5.71 -1.71
CA ILE A 860 -5.94 5.64 -3.00
C ILE A 860 -6.39 4.48 -3.91
N ILE A 861 -7.16 3.50 -3.40
CA ILE A 861 -7.56 2.29 -4.16
C ILE A 861 -9.06 2.25 -4.37
N SER A 862 -9.48 2.01 -5.62
CA SER A 862 -10.84 1.63 -5.99
C SER A 862 -10.88 0.15 -6.34
N LEU A 863 -11.44 -0.67 -5.43
CA LEU A 863 -11.52 -2.12 -5.65
C LEU A 863 -12.60 -2.43 -6.71
N ASN A 864 -12.27 -3.35 -7.63
CA ASN A 864 -13.22 -3.78 -8.64
C ASN A 864 -14.32 -4.65 -8.00
N PRO A 865 -15.61 -4.29 -8.13
CA PRO A 865 -16.71 -5.11 -7.60
C PRO A 865 -16.94 -6.41 -8.38
N GLN A 866 -16.38 -6.54 -9.57
CA GLN A 866 -16.45 -7.77 -10.37
C GLN A 866 -15.50 -8.81 -9.81
N VAL A 867 -16.01 -10.02 -9.59
CA VAL A 867 -15.24 -11.14 -9.07
C VAL A 867 -15.07 -12.22 -10.12
N SER A 868 -13.96 -12.94 -10.07
CA SER A 868 -13.71 -14.05 -11.01
C SER A 868 -14.69 -15.22 -10.74
N PRO A 869 -15.01 -16.05 -11.77
CA PRO A 869 -15.87 -17.23 -11.59
C PRO A 869 -15.40 -18.19 -10.50
N SER A 870 -14.11 -18.26 -10.23
CA SER A 870 -13.53 -19.08 -9.17
C SER A 870 -14.05 -18.72 -7.76
N VAL A 871 -14.42 -17.46 -7.52
CA VAL A 871 -14.99 -16.98 -6.25
C VAL A 871 -16.35 -17.58 -5.96
N TYR A 872 -17.14 -17.91 -7.00
CA TYR A 872 -18.39 -18.65 -6.88
C TYR A 872 -18.15 -20.15 -6.72
N LEU A 873 -17.22 -20.69 -7.49
CA LEU A 873 -16.99 -22.14 -7.57
C LEU A 873 -16.28 -22.69 -6.33
N PHE A 874 -15.29 -22.01 -5.82
CA PHE A 874 -14.46 -22.49 -4.69
C PHE A 874 -15.27 -22.75 -3.40
N PRO A 875 -16.14 -21.84 -2.90
CA PRO A 875 -16.98 -22.10 -1.72
C PRO A 875 -17.91 -23.31 -1.92
N LEU A 876 -18.47 -23.46 -3.13
CA LEU A 876 -19.35 -24.59 -3.45
C LEU A 876 -18.57 -25.90 -3.44
N THR A 877 -17.41 -25.96 -4.07
CA THR A 877 -16.56 -27.16 -4.08
C THR A 877 -16.02 -27.50 -2.70
N ALA A 878 -15.61 -26.51 -1.92
CA ALA A 878 -15.12 -26.71 -0.56
C ALA A 878 -16.22 -27.32 0.35
N VAL A 879 -17.41 -26.73 0.35
CA VAL A 879 -18.54 -27.26 1.16
C VAL A 879 -18.98 -28.65 0.67
N THR A 880 -19.03 -28.87 -0.63
CA THR A 880 -19.35 -30.19 -1.22
C THR A 880 -18.31 -31.24 -0.83
N LEU A 881 -17.02 -30.89 -0.85
CA LEU A 881 -15.95 -31.78 -0.41
C LEU A 881 -16.08 -32.13 1.07
N ILE A 882 -16.32 -31.13 1.94
CA ILE A 882 -16.53 -31.34 3.38
C ILE A 882 -17.73 -32.26 3.61
N LEU A 883 -18.87 -32.03 2.93
CA LEU A 883 -20.04 -32.89 3.02
C LEU A 883 -19.74 -34.32 2.58
N THR A 884 -19.00 -34.52 1.51
CA THR A 884 -18.61 -35.83 1.00
C THR A 884 -17.73 -36.57 2.01
N LEU A 885 -16.70 -35.89 2.57
CA LEU A 885 -15.83 -36.47 3.60
C LEU A 885 -16.62 -36.86 4.86
N LEU A 886 -17.53 -35.99 5.30
CA LEU A 886 -18.42 -36.29 6.42
C LEU A 886 -19.36 -37.46 6.12
N GLY A 887 -19.83 -37.61 4.86
CA GLY A 887 -20.65 -38.76 4.43
C GLY A 887 -19.86 -40.08 4.57
N PHE A 888 -18.60 -40.12 4.17
CA PHE A 888 -17.73 -41.29 4.42
C PHE A 888 -17.56 -41.57 5.91
N PHE A 889 -17.35 -40.53 6.73
CA PHE A 889 -17.22 -40.67 8.18
C PHE A 889 -18.51 -41.24 8.83
N VAL A 890 -19.68 -40.74 8.41
CA VAL A 890 -20.97 -41.25 8.89
C VAL A 890 -21.19 -42.71 8.47
N ASN A 891 -20.91 -43.05 7.20
CA ASN A 891 -21.00 -44.44 6.73
C ASN A 891 -20.11 -45.39 7.54
N TYR A 892 -18.87 -44.94 7.86
CA TYR A 892 -17.97 -45.71 8.74
C TYR A 892 -18.52 -45.86 10.14
N ARG A 893 -19.11 -44.82 10.75
CA ARG A 893 -19.69 -44.84 12.09
C ARG A 893 -20.91 -45.75 12.15
N LEU A 894 -21.83 -45.70 11.15
CA LEU A 894 -23.02 -46.53 11.04
C LEU A 894 -22.71 -48.02 10.88
N ARG A 895 -21.55 -48.38 10.32
CA ARG A 895 -21.11 -49.79 10.27
C ARG A 895 -20.81 -50.40 11.64
N ARG A 896 -20.42 -49.56 12.64
CA ARG A 896 -20.03 -49.97 13.98
C ARG A 896 -21.14 -49.89 15.03
N VAL A 897 -22.33 -49.42 14.65
CA VAL A 897 -23.49 -49.35 15.59
C VAL A 897 -24.07 -50.73 15.77
N ASP A 898 -24.14 -51.19 17.02
CA ASP A 898 -24.88 -52.41 17.39
C ASP A 898 -26.38 -52.16 17.34
N MET A 899 -27.06 -52.89 16.46
CA MET A 899 -28.49 -52.70 16.17
C MET A 899 -29.38 -53.23 17.27
N LEU A 900 -28.95 -54.28 17.95
CA LEU A 900 -29.69 -54.88 19.04
C LEU A 900 -29.74 -53.96 20.27
N GLU A 901 -28.59 -53.31 20.57
CA GLU A 901 -28.50 -52.35 21.65
C GLU A 901 -29.29 -51.07 21.36
N ALA A 902 -29.24 -50.59 20.10
CA ALA A 902 -29.98 -49.39 19.65
C ALA A 902 -31.49 -49.58 19.62
N LEU A 903 -32.00 -50.81 19.44
CA LEU A 903 -33.43 -51.14 19.52
C LEU A 903 -33.88 -51.46 20.95
N LYS A 904 -33.00 -51.98 21.82
CA LYS A 904 -33.26 -52.30 23.22
C LYS A 904 -33.27 -51.10 24.16
N SER A 905 -32.68 -49.98 23.77
CA SER A 905 -32.69 -48.76 24.60
C SER A 905 -34.05 -48.06 24.58
N VAL A 906 -35.07 -48.78 25.09
CA VAL A 906 -36.45 -48.25 25.28
C VAL A 906 -36.65 -47.90 26.75
N ASP A 907 -35.66 -47.51 27.50
CA ASP A 907 -35.85 -47.00 28.85
C ASP A 907 -34.96 -45.82 29.14
#